data_bceb494ecd494e1448626a1c9cb85726
#
_entry.id   bceb494ecd494e1448626a1c9cb85726
#
_cell.length_a   1.000
_cell.length_b   1.000
_cell.length_c   1.000
_cell.angle_alpha   90.00
_cell.angle_beta   90.00
_cell.angle_gamma   90.00
#
_symmetry.space_group_name_H-M   'P 1'
#
loop_
_entity.id
_entity.type
_entity.pdbx_description
1 polymer ?
#
loop_
_entity_poly.entity_id
_entity_poly.type
_entity_poly.pdbx_seq_one_letter_code
_entity_poly.pdbx_strand_id
1 'polypeptide(L)'
;MKRKLKRTIAALSAIAMLGTTATVLPEGMSFDFGTGITASAAGTEQQSTDEATVYQPAVETTDKYDIDDGGAKVYEVKKYSKCDKSDTPVTAYSNTDKTQVAEHIIENGFCVNCDYLQPAVMNSKNQYEIGNAGQLYWFAGLVNGTLDGVKQNTLANAILTANITVNENLLDSLQYDAKNNVSNGSDFISWTPIADCMGNNITGYSGTFDGNNKTVSGLYFNGDSTCIGLFGSSESDGNIKNVGVVDSYFKGNDSVGGVCGKNAGTITNCYNAGNLTAIESSAHIGGICGYNNSGTIANCYNTGTVTATGQVFSVGGVCGCSTAPISNCYNIGTVTATSSDTNISGICGYYFGSIKNCYYLANTEDENGGKTADQFASGEVAYLLSQGCTVGEGEDAVTYSGSVWSQNLATENYPVLNGKTVYQVDSYEGCIGNPGNSTKVYSNTDAPIYAEHDYSSKEVCTICGAFKNGIGEHLDGYSLSLDGNIGVNFFMELDKSVIADENAYMKFRLPNGKTSVVLVGDAKQQTVGGTTYYVFSCEVAAKEMNETITAQIITSDKKGEVYEYSVADYIQYIRDNPTEFDEKTLSLVNAMAGYGDYAKAYFNNENLDANTEMDAVTADTLASFDKQISGDLPEGITYYGSSLLLESNTTMRHYFKVAEGTDVSALSFSGSKGNYYYIDIPNISAEKLGTIQNVAIGNCTISYSPMSYAYAVLSSKNTSESLKNLVKSLYLYEQAAEAYKN
;
A
#
# COMPACT_ATOMS: atom_id res chain seq x y z
N MET A 1 22.74 -20.44 37.34
CA MET A 1 23.62 -20.20 36.18
C MET A 1 22.89 -19.42 35.06
N LYS A 2 21.70 -19.84 34.62
CA LYS A 2 20.88 -19.13 33.59
C LYS A 2 20.57 -17.65 33.95
N ARG A 3 20.23 -17.33 35.19
CA ARG A 3 19.97 -15.94 35.63
C ARG A 3 21.22 -15.03 35.61
N LYS A 4 22.42 -15.56 35.89
CA LYS A 4 23.66 -14.77 35.82
C LYS A 4 24.10 -14.51 34.39
N LEU A 5 23.89 -15.48 33.50
CA LEU A 5 24.19 -15.32 32.07
C LEU A 5 23.32 -14.22 31.43
N LYS A 6 22.00 -14.24 31.71
CA LYS A 6 21.08 -13.20 31.20
C LYS A 6 21.44 -11.79 31.67
N ARG A 7 21.89 -11.64 32.92
CA ARG A 7 22.38 -10.33 33.45
C ARG A 7 23.68 -9.88 32.77
N THR A 8 24.59 -10.79 32.50
CA THR A 8 25.86 -10.47 31.83
C THR A 8 25.65 -10.13 30.34
N ILE A 9 24.68 -10.78 29.71
CA ILE A 9 24.36 -10.58 28.29
C ILE A 9 23.63 -9.25 28.06
N ALA A 10 22.71 -8.87 28.96
CA ALA A 10 22.00 -7.58 28.89
C ALA A 10 22.89 -6.34 29.08
N ALA A 11 24.08 -6.52 29.65
CA ALA A 11 25.06 -5.44 29.91
C ALA A 11 26.06 -5.24 28.74
N LEU A 12 25.97 -6.03 27.68
CA LEU A 12 26.91 -5.95 26.54
C LEU A 12 26.26 -5.25 25.36
N SER A 13 26.57 -3.96 25.26
CA SER A 13 26.54 -3.07 24.09
C SER A 13 25.25 -2.87 23.32
N ALA A 14 24.83 -1.64 23.30
CA ALA A 14 23.65 -1.13 22.59
C ALA A 14 24.04 -0.43 21.30
N ILE A 15 23.52 -0.82 20.12
CA ILE A 15 23.42 0.05 18.95
C ILE A 15 22.60 -0.55 17.81
N ALA A 16 21.80 0.24 17.17
CA ALA A 16 20.65 -0.09 16.32
C ALA A 16 20.81 0.13 14.83
N MET A 17 19.99 -0.54 13.99
CA MET A 17 19.62 -0.05 12.67
C MET A 17 18.71 -0.80 11.74
N LEU A 18 18.24 -0.38 10.74
CA LEU A 18 17.03 0.08 10.12
C LEU A 18 16.95 0.00 8.57
N GLY A 19 15.81 -0.15 8.00
CA GLY A 19 15.54 -0.30 6.60
C GLY A 19 14.53 0.63 5.94
N THR A 20 14.93 1.58 5.18
CA THR A 20 14.34 2.45 4.15
C THR A 20 14.55 3.95 4.37
N THR A 21 14.64 4.67 3.30
CA THR A 21 15.14 6.05 3.22
C THR A 21 14.14 7.10 3.65
N ALA A 22 14.53 8.00 4.54
CA ALA A 22 13.83 9.26 4.77
C ALA A 22 14.64 10.43 4.19
N THR A 23 14.07 11.17 3.24
CA THR A 23 14.71 12.32 2.65
C THR A 23 13.96 13.60 2.97
N VAL A 24 14.58 14.57 3.64
CA VAL A 24 14.10 15.96 3.65
C VAL A 24 14.80 16.69 2.52
N LEU A 25 14.01 17.13 1.56
CA LEU A 25 14.49 17.96 0.46
C LEU A 25 14.18 19.43 0.74
N PRO A 26 14.95 20.38 0.18
CA PRO A 26 14.60 21.80 0.20
C PRO A 26 13.21 22.01 -0.41
N GLU A 27 12.51 23.06 0.02
CA GLU A 27 11.16 23.39 -0.44
C GLU A 27 11.02 23.30 -1.97
N GLY A 28 10.04 22.53 -2.43
CA GLY A 28 9.70 22.38 -3.84
C GLY A 28 10.33 21.22 -4.61
N MET A 29 11.05 20.31 -3.93
CA MET A 29 11.70 19.18 -4.61
C MET A 29 11.30 17.83 -4.04
N SER A 30 10.85 16.91 -4.89
CA SER A 30 10.63 15.50 -4.58
C SER A 30 11.50 14.60 -5.44
N PHE A 31 12.13 13.61 -4.83
CA PHE A 31 12.79 12.52 -5.53
C PHE A 31 12.18 11.19 -5.14
N ASP A 32 11.90 10.40 -6.13
CA ASP A 32 11.61 8.99 -5.95
C ASP A 32 12.88 8.18 -6.23
N PHE A 33 13.54 7.73 -5.18
CA PHE A 33 14.68 6.83 -5.24
C PHE A 33 14.30 5.37 -4.96
N GLY A 34 13.02 5.01 -5.15
CA GLY A 34 12.51 3.64 -4.92
C GLY A 34 12.67 3.21 -3.46
N THR A 35 11.58 2.95 -2.77
CA THR A 35 11.51 2.53 -1.35
C THR A 35 12.19 3.46 -0.33
N GLY A 36 11.96 4.78 -0.43
CA GLY A 36 12.42 5.73 0.58
C GLY A 36 11.30 6.62 1.11
N ILE A 37 11.45 7.12 2.33
CA ILE A 37 10.59 8.16 2.86
C ILE A 37 10.93 9.45 2.13
N THR A 38 10.02 9.98 1.32
CA THR A 38 10.16 11.31 0.75
C THR A 38 9.22 12.26 1.48
N ALA A 39 9.75 13.08 2.36
CA ALA A 39 9.04 14.27 2.78
C ALA A 39 9.33 15.35 1.73
N SER A 40 8.35 15.64 0.90
CA SER A 40 8.35 16.84 0.08
C SER A 40 7.94 18.00 0.97
N ALA A 41 8.79 19.01 1.10
CA ALA A 41 8.32 20.32 1.49
C ALA A 41 7.55 20.85 0.28
N ALA A 42 6.23 20.67 0.26
CA ALA A 42 5.38 21.24 -0.76
C ALA A 42 5.56 22.76 -0.73
N GLY A 43 5.75 23.33 -1.91
CA GLY A 43 5.70 24.76 -2.08
C GLY A 43 4.36 25.30 -1.56
N THR A 44 4.38 26.49 -1.04
CA THR A 44 3.23 27.25 -0.58
C THR A 44 2.05 27.05 -1.53
N GLU A 45 1.01 26.36 -1.10
CA GLU A 45 -0.31 26.66 -1.59
C GLU A 45 -0.53 28.14 -1.32
N GLN A 46 -0.65 28.93 -2.39
CA GLN A 46 -1.34 30.18 -2.29
C GLN A 46 -2.78 29.83 -1.89
N GLN A 47 -3.04 29.78 -0.58
CA GLN A 47 -4.37 30.00 -0.11
C GLN A 47 -4.79 31.34 -0.72
N SER A 48 -5.69 31.27 -1.68
CA SER A 48 -6.56 32.40 -1.92
C SER A 48 -7.27 32.62 -0.58
N THR A 49 -6.82 33.61 0.15
CA THR A 49 -7.60 34.18 1.23
C THR A 49 -8.77 34.90 0.56
N ASP A 50 -9.79 34.14 0.14
CA ASP A 50 -11.10 34.65 0.16
C ASP A 50 -11.44 34.78 1.65
N GLU A 51 -11.18 35.97 2.19
CA GLU A 51 -11.75 36.37 3.45
C GLU A 51 -13.25 36.10 3.34
N ALA A 52 -13.72 35.13 4.12
CA ALA A 52 -15.16 34.94 4.33
C ALA A 52 -15.70 36.28 4.87
N THR A 53 -16.34 37.01 4.01
CA THR A 53 -17.01 38.25 4.40
C THR A 53 -18.14 37.84 5.35
N VAL A 54 -17.90 38.03 6.65
CA VAL A 54 -18.94 37.79 7.68
C VAL A 54 -20.08 38.77 7.39
N TYR A 55 -21.17 38.21 6.85
CA TYR A 55 -22.36 38.95 6.51
C TYR A 55 -23.06 39.43 7.79
N GLN A 56 -23.10 40.75 8.01
CA GLN A 56 -23.99 41.34 9.01
C GLN A 56 -25.35 41.54 8.37
N PRO A 57 -26.46 41.08 8.99
CA PRO A 57 -27.77 41.30 8.44
C PRO A 57 -28.06 42.79 8.35
N ALA A 58 -28.52 43.22 7.17
CA ALA A 58 -28.91 44.60 6.93
C ALA A 58 -30.07 44.97 7.84
N VAL A 59 -29.97 46.12 8.49
CA VAL A 59 -31.07 46.72 9.23
C VAL A 59 -32.12 47.18 8.21
N GLU A 60 -33.39 46.74 8.37
CA GLU A 60 -34.50 47.23 7.55
C GLU A 60 -34.62 48.76 7.67
N THR A 61 -34.30 49.43 6.59
CA THR A 61 -34.68 50.86 6.42
C THR A 61 -35.59 50.96 5.23
N THR A 62 -36.78 51.50 5.47
CA THR A 62 -37.87 51.63 4.51
C THR A 62 -37.72 52.78 3.51
N ASP A 63 -36.57 53.45 3.44
CA ASP A 63 -36.37 54.62 2.57
C ASP A 63 -35.23 54.38 1.56
N LYS A 64 -35.58 54.52 0.27
CA LYS A 64 -34.64 54.56 -0.84
C LYS A 64 -33.90 55.89 -0.83
N TYR A 65 -32.70 55.95 -0.32
CA TYR A 65 -31.83 57.12 -0.47
C TYR A 65 -30.49 56.76 -1.13
N ASP A 66 -30.20 57.41 -2.26
CA ASP A 66 -28.85 57.56 -2.77
C ASP A 66 -28.09 58.44 -1.76
N ILE A 67 -27.24 57.84 -0.95
CA ILE A 67 -26.33 58.60 -0.06
C ILE A 67 -25.01 58.75 -0.80
N ASP A 68 -24.88 59.88 -1.45
CA ASP A 68 -23.63 60.33 -2.11
C ASP A 68 -22.80 61.09 -1.09
N ASP A 69 -22.20 60.35 -0.12
CA ASP A 69 -21.31 60.98 0.87
C ASP A 69 -20.29 59.96 1.41
N GLY A 70 -19.54 59.30 0.49
CA GLY A 70 -18.42 58.40 0.84
C GLY A 70 -18.83 57.08 1.52
N GLY A 71 -20.11 56.79 1.65
CA GLY A 71 -20.65 55.55 2.14
C GLY A 71 -20.72 54.47 1.05
N ALA A 72 -20.71 53.19 1.46
CA ALA A 72 -20.87 52.08 0.53
C ALA A 72 -22.25 52.13 -0.13
N LYS A 73 -22.30 52.05 -1.46
CA LYS A 73 -23.51 52.08 -2.24
C LYS A 73 -24.41 50.86 -1.91
N VAL A 74 -25.69 51.06 -1.68
CA VAL A 74 -26.63 49.99 -1.37
C VAL A 74 -27.48 49.68 -2.60
N TYR A 75 -27.56 48.47 -2.99
CA TYR A 75 -28.32 47.96 -4.13
C TYR A 75 -29.46 47.07 -3.66
N GLU A 76 -30.60 47.15 -4.34
CA GLU A 76 -31.66 46.17 -4.22
C GLU A 76 -31.31 44.98 -5.10
N VAL A 77 -31.14 43.79 -4.49
CA VAL A 77 -30.71 42.57 -5.15
C VAL A 77 -31.70 41.44 -4.87
N LYS A 78 -31.62 40.40 -5.69
CA LYS A 78 -32.39 39.16 -5.44
C LYS A 78 -31.53 38.26 -4.56
N LYS A 79 -32.09 37.77 -3.46
CA LYS A 79 -31.48 36.79 -2.58
C LYS A 79 -32.21 35.46 -2.67
N TYR A 80 -31.51 34.43 -3.06
CA TYR A 80 -32.00 33.05 -3.14
C TYR A 80 -31.57 32.27 -1.90
N SER A 81 -32.44 31.43 -1.35
CA SER A 81 -32.08 30.52 -0.24
C SER A 81 -31.34 29.27 -0.71
N LYS A 82 -31.37 29.00 -2.02
CA LYS A 82 -30.61 27.92 -2.66
C LYS A 82 -29.51 28.47 -3.54
N CYS A 83 -28.41 27.74 -3.61
CA CYS A 83 -27.21 28.10 -4.37
C CYS A 83 -27.42 28.00 -5.90
N ASP A 84 -28.38 27.24 -6.38
CA ASP A 84 -28.76 27.07 -7.80
C ASP A 84 -29.83 28.00 -8.32
N LYS A 85 -30.33 28.93 -7.48
CA LYS A 85 -31.45 29.82 -7.80
C LYS A 85 -32.77 29.10 -8.12
N SER A 86 -32.98 27.85 -7.65
CA SER A 86 -34.20 27.07 -7.91
C SER A 86 -35.37 27.45 -7.02
N ASP A 87 -35.16 28.31 -6.03
CA ASP A 87 -36.21 28.82 -5.15
C ASP A 87 -36.75 30.21 -5.59
N THR A 88 -37.79 30.66 -4.95
CA THR A 88 -38.33 32.01 -5.16
C THR A 88 -37.45 33.03 -4.45
N PRO A 89 -36.86 34.02 -5.17
CA PRO A 89 -35.98 34.98 -4.54
C PRO A 89 -36.75 35.96 -3.66
N VAL A 90 -36.09 36.35 -2.58
CA VAL A 90 -36.56 37.48 -1.73
C VAL A 90 -35.73 38.70 -2.09
N THR A 91 -36.39 39.89 -2.12
CA THR A 91 -35.69 41.16 -2.26
C THR A 91 -34.82 41.38 -1.01
N ALA A 92 -33.52 41.65 -1.21
CA ALA A 92 -32.54 41.96 -0.17
C ALA A 92 -31.74 43.20 -0.55
N TYR A 93 -31.00 43.77 0.40
CA TYR A 93 -30.14 44.93 0.15
C TYR A 93 -28.68 44.52 0.34
N SER A 94 -27.80 44.96 -0.58
CA SER A 94 -26.41 44.61 -0.60
C SER A 94 -25.53 45.80 -0.99
N ASN A 95 -24.27 45.83 -0.57
CA ASN A 95 -23.27 46.80 -1.02
C ASN A 95 -22.75 46.49 -2.42
N THR A 96 -23.13 45.40 -3.02
CA THR A 96 -22.82 45.02 -4.39
C THR A 96 -24.11 44.88 -5.20
N ASP A 97 -24.07 45.18 -6.49
CA ASP A 97 -25.17 45.04 -7.44
C ASP A 97 -25.44 43.58 -7.89
N LYS A 98 -24.81 42.61 -7.18
CA LYS A 98 -24.90 41.19 -7.52
C LYS A 98 -25.99 40.50 -6.72
N THR A 99 -26.78 39.72 -7.44
CA THR A 99 -27.71 38.74 -6.85
C THR A 99 -26.98 37.81 -5.88
N GLN A 100 -27.55 37.61 -4.70
CA GLN A 100 -26.99 36.72 -3.68
C GLN A 100 -27.64 35.34 -3.78
N VAL A 101 -26.83 34.32 -3.66
CA VAL A 101 -27.28 32.93 -3.57
C VAL A 101 -26.65 32.30 -2.32
N ALA A 102 -27.28 31.27 -1.77
CA ALA A 102 -26.71 30.52 -0.66
C ALA A 102 -25.36 29.91 -1.08
N GLU A 103 -24.49 29.74 -0.11
CA GLU A 103 -23.22 28.97 -0.31
C GLU A 103 -23.52 27.49 -0.51
N HIS A 104 -22.64 26.80 -1.23
CA HIS A 104 -22.73 25.35 -1.36
C HIS A 104 -22.41 24.68 -0.02
N ILE A 105 -23.33 23.87 0.46
CA ILE A 105 -23.07 22.94 1.58
C ILE A 105 -22.73 21.60 0.98
N ILE A 106 -21.48 21.19 1.15
CA ILE A 106 -20.93 20.01 0.50
C ILE A 106 -20.89 18.82 1.47
N GLU A 107 -21.59 17.74 1.10
CA GLU A 107 -21.53 16.44 1.77
C GLU A 107 -21.09 15.38 0.76
N ASN A 108 -20.06 14.63 1.07
CA ASN A 108 -19.46 13.61 0.18
C ASN A 108 -19.21 14.14 -1.27
N GLY A 109 -18.89 15.44 -1.39
CA GLY A 109 -18.63 16.10 -2.67
C GLY A 109 -19.86 16.57 -3.45
N PHE A 110 -21.08 16.34 -2.96
CA PHE A 110 -22.33 16.83 -3.52
C PHE A 110 -22.83 18.04 -2.72
N CYS A 111 -23.40 19.02 -3.39
CA CYS A 111 -24.14 20.08 -2.67
C CYS A 111 -25.53 19.58 -2.27
N VAL A 112 -25.86 19.72 -0.99
CA VAL A 112 -27.20 19.32 -0.48
C VAL A 112 -28.36 20.20 -0.99
N ASN A 113 -28.06 21.34 -1.57
CA ASN A 113 -29.07 22.34 -2.00
C ASN A 113 -29.19 22.48 -3.53
N CYS A 114 -28.29 21.92 -4.32
CA CYS A 114 -28.28 22.00 -5.78
C CYS A 114 -27.47 20.89 -6.41
N ASP A 115 -27.42 20.83 -7.75
CA ASP A 115 -26.69 19.81 -8.52
C ASP A 115 -25.19 20.10 -8.64
N TYR A 116 -24.64 20.99 -7.81
CA TYR A 116 -23.19 21.27 -7.83
C TYR A 116 -22.38 20.08 -7.34
N LEU A 117 -21.40 19.73 -8.13
CA LEU A 117 -20.41 18.70 -7.83
C LEU A 117 -19.08 19.35 -7.45
N GLN A 118 -18.47 18.89 -6.39
CA GLN A 118 -17.12 19.34 -6.03
C GLN A 118 -16.13 18.94 -7.13
N PRO A 119 -15.39 19.88 -7.75
CA PRO A 119 -14.40 19.56 -8.76
C PRO A 119 -13.26 18.72 -8.20
N ALA A 120 -12.79 17.75 -8.98
CA ALA A 120 -11.53 17.09 -8.71
C ALA A 120 -10.36 18.03 -9.03
N VAL A 121 -9.32 18.01 -8.21
CA VAL A 121 -8.13 18.87 -8.35
C VAL A 121 -7.05 18.15 -9.12
N MET A 122 -6.37 18.84 -10.04
CA MET A 122 -5.26 18.26 -10.79
C MET A 122 -3.96 18.34 -9.97
N ASN A 123 -3.29 17.21 -9.82
CA ASN A 123 -2.00 17.13 -9.13
C ASN A 123 -0.82 17.48 -10.05
N SER A 124 0.38 17.53 -9.50
CA SER A 124 1.62 17.84 -10.25
C SER A 124 1.99 16.80 -11.33
N LYS A 125 1.38 15.61 -11.32
CA LYS A 125 1.55 14.57 -12.33
C LYS A 125 0.50 14.63 -13.43
N ASN A 126 -0.29 15.68 -13.51
CA ASN A 126 -1.37 15.88 -14.47
C ASN A 126 -2.48 14.81 -14.34
N GLN A 127 -2.85 14.46 -13.11
CA GLN A 127 -3.92 13.54 -12.79
C GLN A 127 -4.94 14.26 -11.89
N TYR A 128 -6.22 14.08 -12.16
CA TYR A 128 -7.28 14.53 -11.25
C TYR A 128 -7.34 13.63 -10.02
N GLU A 129 -7.26 14.23 -8.84
CA GLU A 129 -7.36 13.53 -7.56
C GLU A 129 -8.83 13.39 -7.17
N ILE A 130 -9.29 12.16 -7.00
CA ILE A 130 -10.67 11.83 -6.66
C ILE A 130 -10.68 11.22 -5.26
N GLY A 131 -11.22 11.95 -4.28
CA GLY A 131 -11.27 11.57 -2.88
C GLY A 131 -12.68 11.38 -2.31
N ASN A 132 -13.75 11.71 -3.08
CA ASN A 132 -15.13 11.55 -2.66
C ASN A 132 -16.06 11.31 -3.86
N ALA A 133 -17.33 11.01 -3.58
CA ALA A 133 -18.31 10.67 -4.60
C ALA A 133 -18.59 11.85 -5.56
N GLY A 134 -18.76 13.06 -5.06
CA GLY A 134 -19.00 14.23 -5.92
C GLY A 134 -17.86 14.49 -6.90
N GLN A 135 -16.61 14.30 -6.50
CA GLN A 135 -15.45 14.41 -7.41
C GLN A 135 -15.45 13.29 -8.46
N LEU A 136 -15.91 12.07 -8.11
CA LEU A 136 -16.08 11.00 -9.09
C LEU A 136 -17.14 11.36 -10.14
N TYR A 137 -18.29 11.90 -9.71
CA TYR A 137 -19.34 12.36 -10.61
C TYR A 137 -18.90 13.55 -11.44
N TRP A 138 -18.16 14.48 -10.86
CA TRP A 138 -17.58 15.59 -11.58
C TRP A 138 -16.61 15.09 -12.67
N PHE A 139 -15.76 14.10 -12.36
CA PHE A 139 -14.85 13.50 -13.33
C PHE A 139 -15.61 12.78 -14.44
N ALA A 140 -16.67 12.05 -14.12
CA ALA A 140 -17.56 11.45 -15.12
C ALA A 140 -18.16 12.53 -16.02
N GLY A 141 -18.66 13.63 -15.45
CA GLY A 141 -19.17 14.77 -16.20
C GLY A 141 -18.13 15.45 -17.09
N LEU A 142 -16.88 15.57 -16.64
CA LEU A 142 -15.75 16.07 -17.44
C LEU A 142 -15.50 15.19 -18.69
N VAL A 143 -15.46 13.88 -18.48
CA VAL A 143 -15.22 12.92 -19.57
C VAL A 143 -16.42 12.84 -20.51
N ASN A 144 -17.63 12.88 -19.98
CA ASN A 144 -18.89 12.82 -20.75
C ASN A 144 -19.23 14.17 -21.43
N GLY A 145 -18.58 15.26 -21.03
CA GLY A 145 -18.88 16.59 -21.56
C GLY A 145 -20.20 17.16 -21.08
N THR A 146 -20.67 16.78 -19.90
CA THR A 146 -21.96 17.20 -19.33
C THR A 146 -21.84 18.31 -18.30
N LEU A 147 -20.61 18.77 -17.98
CA LEU A 147 -20.39 19.88 -17.05
C LEU A 147 -20.57 21.23 -17.74
N ASP A 148 -21.41 22.08 -17.17
CA ASP A 148 -21.65 23.43 -17.70
C ASP A 148 -20.37 24.28 -17.70
N GLY A 149 -20.02 24.83 -18.86
CA GLY A 149 -18.85 25.70 -19.03
C GLY A 149 -17.50 25.00 -19.00
N VAL A 150 -17.46 23.67 -18.84
CA VAL A 150 -16.24 22.86 -18.85
C VAL A 150 -16.14 22.10 -20.16
N LYS A 151 -14.99 22.20 -20.84
CA LYS A 151 -14.77 21.47 -22.08
C LYS A 151 -14.58 19.98 -21.81
N GLN A 152 -15.29 19.15 -22.57
CA GLN A 152 -15.11 17.68 -22.52
C GLN A 152 -13.63 17.27 -22.64
N ASN A 153 -13.22 16.29 -21.83
CA ASN A 153 -11.87 15.75 -21.88
C ASN A 153 -11.86 14.23 -21.66
N THR A 154 -11.90 13.46 -22.75
CA THR A 154 -11.84 11.99 -22.74
C THR A 154 -10.42 11.45 -22.49
N LEU A 155 -9.40 12.31 -22.55
CA LEU A 155 -7.98 12.01 -22.29
C LEU A 155 -7.56 12.33 -20.83
N ALA A 156 -8.50 12.77 -19.99
CA ALA A 156 -8.21 13.15 -18.61
C ALA A 156 -7.66 11.96 -17.82
N ASN A 157 -6.52 12.16 -17.15
CA ASN A 157 -5.99 11.17 -16.22
C ASN A 157 -6.56 11.41 -14.82
N ALA A 158 -6.81 10.32 -14.07
CA ALA A 158 -7.29 10.40 -12.69
C ALA A 158 -6.61 9.38 -11.78
N ILE A 159 -6.59 9.68 -10.49
CA ILE A 159 -6.14 8.79 -9.43
C ILE A 159 -7.11 8.86 -8.24
N LEU A 160 -7.47 7.70 -7.68
CA LEU A 160 -8.23 7.67 -6.43
C LEU A 160 -7.30 7.91 -5.24
N THR A 161 -7.67 8.84 -4.37
CA THR A 161 -6.94 9.15 -3.13
C THR A 161 -7.56 8.50 -1.90
N ALA A 162 -8.84 8.07 -2.00
CA ALA A 162 -9.59 7.37 -0.95
C ALA A 162 -10.49 6.30 -1.55
N ASN A 163 -11.02 5.40 -0.72
CA ASN A 163 -12.18 4.58 -1.09
C ASN A 163 -13.39 5.51 -1.25
N ILE A 164 -14.14 5.34 -2.31
CA ILE A 164 -15.30 6.16 -2.63
C ILE A 164 -16.57 5.37 -2.33
N THR A 165 -17.48 5.94 -1.55
CA THR A 165 -18.82 5.39 -1.33
C THR A 165 -19.85 6.38 -1.84
N VAL A 166 -20.72 5.94 -2.75
CA VAL A 166 -21.83 6.75 -3.31
C VAL A 166 -23.10 6.49 -2.53
N ASN A 167 -23.60 5.27 -2.54
CA ASN A 167 -24.73 4.81 -1.74
C ASN A 167 -24.21 3.76 -0.74
N GLU A 168 -24.45 3.98 0.54
CA GLU A 168 -24.01 3.06 1.60
C GLU A 168 -24.90 1.81 1.63
N ASN A 169 -24.28 0.63 1.74
CA ASN A 169 -24.96 -0.67 1.85
C ASN A 169 -26.01 -0.87 0.76
N LEU A 170 -25.67 -0.51 -0.49
CA LEU A 170 -26.61 -0.50 -1.60
C LEU A 170 -27.28 -1.85 -1.80
N LEU A 171 -26.50 -2.94 -1.93
CA LEU A 171 -27.04 -4.27 -2.24
C LEU A 171 -27.97 -4.80 -1.15
N ASP A 172 -27.66 -4.53 0.11
CA ASP A 172 -28.50 -4.91 1.26
C ASP A 172 -29.77 -4.05 1.38
N SER A 173 -29.75 -2.84 0.81
CA SER A 173 -30.85 -1.88 0.86
C SER A 173 -31.84 -2.02 -0.30
N LEU A 174 -31.49 -2.81 -1.34
CA LEU A 174 -32.37 -3.02 -2.50
C LEU A 174 -33.67 -3.74 -2.11
N GLN A 175 -34.79 -3.21 -2.56
CA GLN A 175 -36.09 -3.84 -2.44
C GLN A 175 -36.62 -4.25 -3.81
N TYR A 176 -37.31 -5.37 -3.86
CA TYR A 176 -37.78 -5.95 -5.11
C TYR A 176 -39.30 -6.08 -5.14
N ASP A 177 -39.92 -5.85 -6.29
CA ASP A 177 -41.33 -6.11 -6.53
C ASP A 177 -41.59 -7.61 -6.77
N ALA A 178 -42.87 -7.96 -6.93
CA ALA A 178 -43.28 -9.36 -7.19
C ALA A 178 -42.76 -9.94 -8.52
N LYS A 179 -42.20 -9.10 -9.40
CA LYS A 179 -41.56 -9.48 -10.66
C LYS A 179 -40.04 -9.47 -10.59
N ASN A 180 -39.49 -9.30 -9.38
CA ASN A 180 -38.07 -9.20 -9.12
C ASN A 180 -37.37 -7.99 -9.77
N ASN A 181 -38.10 -6.86 -9.96
CA ASN A 181 -37.50 -5.58 -10.32
C ASN A 181 -37.24 -4.74 -9.06
N VAL A 182 -36.18 -3.95 -9.07
CA VAL A 182 -35.91 -3.01 -7.98
C VAL A 182 -37.04 -2.01 -7.88
N SER A 183 -37.66 -1.90 -6.71
CA SER A 183 -38.85 -1.07 -6.44
C SER A 183 -38.52 0.26 -5.75
N ASN A 184 -37.36 0.36 -5.10
CA ASN A 184 -36.94 1.57 -4.36
C ASN A 184 -35.73 2.28 -5.01
N GLY A 185 -35.57 2.18 -6.32
CA GLY A 185 -34.44 2.79 -7.02
C GLY A 185 -34.32 4.32 -6.89
N SER A 186 -35.42 5.00 -6.56
CA SER A 186 -35.44 6.45 -6.31
C SER A 186 -34.71 6.85 -5.01
N ASP A 187 -34.45 5.91 -4.13
CA ASP A 187 -33.79 6.17 -2.86
C ASP A 187 -32.25 6.29 -3.01
N PHE A 188 -31.72 5.94 -4.20
CA PHE A 188 -30.30 5.89 -4.49
C PHE A 188 -29.88 6.99 -5.45
N ILE A 189 -28.67 7.51 -5.25
CA ILE A 189 -28.00 8.37 -6.22
C ILE A 189 -27.64 7.52 -7.44
N SER A 190 -28.23 7.87 -8.60
CA SER A 190 -28.02 7.14 -9.84
C SER A 190 -26.62 7.42 -10.42
N TRP A 191 -25.99 6.38 -10.94
CA TRP A 191 -24.70 6.49 -11.60
C TRP A 191 -24.85 6.70 -13.12
N THR A 192 -24.02 7.56 -13.67
CA THR A 192 -23.79 7.65 -15.13
C THR A 192 -22.36 7.20 -15.40
N PRO A 193 -22.15 6.15 -16.23
CA PRO A 193 -20.81 5.65 -16.50
C PRO A 193 -19.84 6.72 -17.04
N ILE A 194 -18.56 6.64 -16.67
CA ILE A 194 -17.49 7.45 -17.27
C ILE A 194 -17.37 7.05 -18.73
N ALA A 195 -17.40 7.98 -19.67
CA ALA A 195 -17.47 7.75 -21.12
C ALA A 195 -18.67 6.87 -21.48
N ASP A 196 -19.85 7.35 -21.12
CA ASP A 196 -21.11 6.67 -21.44
C ASP A 196 -21.32 6.58 -22.97
N CYS A 197 -22.00 5.53 -23.43
CA CYS A 197 -22.28 5.31 -24.85
C CYS A 197 -23.55 6.03 -25.32
N MET A 198 -24.15 6.88 -24.50
CA MET A 198 -25.41 7.57 -24.78
C MET A 198 -25.15 8.95 -25.37
N GLY A 199 -25.40 9.14 -26.67
CA GLY A 199 -25.31 10.44 -27.31
C GLY A 199 -24.77 10.41 -28.73
N ASN A 200 -24.76 11.57 -29.40
CA ASN A 200 -24.34 11.70 -30.80
C ASN A 200 -22.81 11.75 -30.99
N ASN A 201 -22.02 11.81 -29.93
CA ASN A 201 -20.55 11.86 -29.95
C ASN A 201 -19.98 10.81 -28.96
N ILE A 202 -20.06 9.54 -29.37
CA ILE A 202 -19.53 8.42 -28.57
C ILE A 202 -18.02 8.38 -28.78
N THR A 203 -17.28 9.07 -27.90
CA THR A 203 -15.83 8.89 -27.77
C THR A 203 -15.59 8.20 -26.44
N GLY A 204 -15.04 6.97 -26.49
CA GLY A 204 -14.68 6.23 -25.29
C GLY A 204 -13.54 6.92 -24.50
N TYR A 205 -13.31 6.46 -23.30
CA TYR A 205 -12.25 6.94 -22.43
C TYR A 205 -10.87 6.58 -22.98
N SER A 206 -9.99 7.57 -23.12
CA SER A 206 -8.65 7.42 -23.67
C SER A 206 -7.53 7.87 -22.70
N GLY A 207 -7.89 8.20 -21.46
CA GLY A 207 -6.93 8.57 -20.40
C GLY A 207 -6.48 7.36 -19.57
N THR A 208 -5.74 7.65 -18.49
CA THR A 208 -5.39 6.68 -17.45
C THR A 208 -6.21 6.95 -16.19
N PHE A 209 -7.00 5.97 -15.77
CA PHE A 209 -7.67 5.96 -14.46
C PHE A 209 -6.96 4.96 -13.55
N ASP A 210 -6.28 5.47 -12.53
CA ASP A 210 -5.61 4.65 -11.52
C ASP A 210 -6.41 4.62 -10.23
N GLY A 211 -7.03 3.50 -9.92
CA GLY A 211 -7.74 3.30 -8.67
C GLY A 211 -6.83 3.27 -7.44
N ASN A 212 -5.50 3.20 -7.62
CA ASN A 212 -4.53 3.22 -6.51
C ASN A 212 -4.87 2.20 -5.40
N ASN A 213 -5.36 1.03 -5.80
CA ASN A 213 -5.86 -0.05 -4.94
C ASN A 213 -7.02 0.37 -4.01
N LYS A 214 -7.81 1.36 -4.42
CA LYS A 214 -9.01 1.80 -3.72
C LYS A 214 -10.27 1.23 -4.39
N THR A 215 -11.39 1.36 -3.68
CA THR A 215 -12.70 0.88 -4.13
C THR A 215 -13.63 2.03 -4.49
N VAL A 216 -14.53 1.76 -5.41
CA VAL A 216 -15.73 2.55 -5.65
C VAL A 216 -16.93 1.68 -5.27
N SER A 217 -17.72 2.14 -4.31
CA SER A 217 -18.82 1.42 -3.68
C SER A 217 -20.15 2.14 -3.91
N GLY A 218 -21.22 1.36 -4.03
CA GLY A 218 -22.58 1.88 -4.05
C GLY A 218 -22.98 2.56 -5.35
N LEU A 219 -22.41 2.18 -6.49
CA LEU A 219 -22.86 2.65 -7.80
C LEU A 219 -24.19 1.98 -8.16
N TYR A 220 -25.21 2.79 -8.45
CA TYR A 220 -26.54 2.32 -8.81
C TYR A 220 -26.91 2.73 -10.24
N PHE A 221 -27.12 1.75 -11.10
CA PHE A 221 -27.69 1.96 -12.44
C PHE A 221 -28.77 0.91 -12.71
N ASN A 222 -29.98 1.37 -13.04
CA ASN A 222 -31.12 0.50 -13.37
C ASN A 222 -31.89 1.13 -14.54
N GLY A 223 -31.58 0.73 -15.75
CA GLY A 223 -32.19 1.32 -16.96
C GLY A 223 -31.99 0.48 -18.21
N ASP A 224 -32.50 1.00 -19.33
CA ASP A 224 -32.49 0.33 -20.63
C ASP A 224 -31.32 0.79 -21.52
N SER A 225 -30.22 1.22 -20.91
CA SER A 225 -29.05 1.71 -21.63
C SER A 225 -28.04 0.60 -21.93
N THR A 226 -27.12 0.90 -22.81
CA THR A 226 -25.99 0.03 -23.21
C THR A 226 -24.68 0.57 -22.61
N CYS A 227 -23.62 -0.26 -22.59
CA CYS A 227 -22.29 0.09 -22.10
C CYS A 227 -22.31 0.55 -20.61
N ILE A 228 -22.70 -0.35 -19.74
CA ILE A 228 -22.87 -0.05 -18.31
C ILE A 228 -21.70 -0.61 -17.50
N GLY A 229 -21.21 0.17 -16.53
CA GLY A 229 -20.15 -0.16 -15.59
C GLY A 229 -19.67 1.09 -14.86
N LEU A 230 -18.51 0.99 -14.18
CA LEU A 230 -17.81 2.20 -13.72
C LEU A 230 -17.45 3.07 -14.95
N PHE A 231 -17.02 2.45 -16.02
CA PHE A 231 -16.83 3.03 -17.35
C PHE A 231 -17.87 2.48 -18.32
N GLY A 232 -18.42 3.34 -19.17
CA GLY A 232 -19.25 2.91 -20.30
C GLY A 232 -18.40 2.30 -21.39
N SER A 233 -17.42 3.05 -21.91
CA SER A 233 -16.51 2.57 -22.93
C SER A 233 -15.09 3.10 -22.77
N SER A 234 -14.11 2.33 -23.27
CA SER A 234 -12.72 2.77 -23.42
C SER A 234 -12.23 2.59 -24.85
N GLU A 235 -11.36 3.51 -25.29
CA GLU A 235 -10.64 3.43 -26.57
C GLU A 235 -9.28 2.74 -26.40
N SER A 236 -8.54 2.55 -27.50
CA SER A 236 -7.25 1.85 -27.52
C SER A 236 -6.20 2.42 -26.54
N ASP A 237 -6.21 3.70 -26.29
CA ASP A 237 -5.28 4.39 -25.38
C ASP A 237 -5.79 4.41 -23.93
N GLY A 238 -7.05 4.03 -23.70
CA GLY A 238 -7.68 3.98 -22.38
C GLY A 238 -7.02 2.95 -21.47
N ASN A 239 -6.68 3.37 -20.24
CA ASN A 239 -6.02 2.50 -19.26
C ASN A 239 -6.76 2.61 -17.91
N ILE A 240 -7.47 1.56 -17.55
CA ILE A 240 -8.22 1.45 -16.29
C ILE A 240 -7.51 0.41 -15.43
N LYS A 241 -7.04 0.82 -14.25
CA LYS A 241 -6.23 -0.08 -13.43
C LYS A 241 -6.41 0.13 -11.93
N ASN A 242 -6.10 -0.93 -11.17
CA ASN A 242 -5.98 -0.91 -9.71
C ASN A 242 -7.26 -0.44 -9.00
N VAL A 243 -8.45 -0.74 -9.53
CA VAL A 243 -9.73 -0.32 -8.93
C VAL A 243 -10.64 -1.51 -8.66
N GLY A 244 -11.28 -1.51 -7.48
CA GLY A 244 -12.38 -2.41 -7.16
C GLY A 244 -13.73 -1.72 -7.25
N VAL A 245 -14.71 -2.35 -7.89
CA VAL A 245 -16.12 -1.94 -7.87
C VAL A 245 -16.85 -2.87 -6.92
N VAL A 246 -17.40 -2.34 -5.83
CA VAL A 246 -17.98 -3.14 -4.76
C VAL A 246 -19.37 -2.63 -4.38
N ASP A 247 -20.20 -3.46 -3.76
CA ASP A 247 -21.53 -3.06 -3.27
C ASP A 247 -22.33 -2.24 -4.29
N SER A 248 -22.27 -2.61 -5.58
CA SER A 248 -22.82 -1.85 -6.71
C SER A 248 -23.84 -2.69 -7.48
N TYR A 249 -24.83 -2.04 -8.06
CA TYR A 249 -25.88 -2.67 -8.84
C TYR A 249 -25.97 -2.05 -10.24
N PHE A 250 -25.76 -2.87 -11.26
CA PHE A 250 -25.88 -2.46 -12.65
C PHE A 250 -26.86 -3.35 -13.39
N LYS A 251 -27.92 -2.72 -13.95
CA LYS A 251 -28.86 -3.38 -14.85
C LYS A 251 -28.99 -2.58 -16.13
N GLY A 252 -28.68 -3.21 -17.26
CA GLY A 252 -28.70 -2.59 -18.59
C GLY A 252 -29.14 -3.54 -19.67
N ASN A 253 -29.23 -3.03 -20.90
CA ASN A 253 -29.68 -3.79 -22.05
C ASN A 253 -28.54 -4.58 -22.71
N ASP A 254 -27.40 -3.93 -22.98
CA ASP A 254 -26.25 -4.55 -23.64
C ASP A 254 -24.92 -4.03 -23.08
N SER A 255 -23.86 -4.85 -23.19
CA SER A 255 -22.49 -4.56 -22.78
C SER A 255 -22.42 -4.09 -21.32
N VAL A 256 -22.82 -4.98 -20.40
CA VAL A 256 -22.79 -4.72 -18.96
C VAL A 256 -21.56 -5.35 -18.33
N GLY A 257 -20.73 -4.53 -17.67
CA GLY A 257 -19.55 -4.98 -16.94
C GLY A 257 -19.41 -4.20 -15.63
N GLY A 258 -18.83 -4.80 -14.59
CA GLY A 258 -18.64 -4.09 -13.32
C GLY A 258 -17.64 -2.94 -13.45
N VAL A 259 -16.59 -3.13 -14.23
CA VAL A 259 -15.55 -2.12 -14.47
C VAL A 259 -15.82 -1.35 -15.76
N CYS A 260 -16.11 -2.04 -16.85
CA CYS A 260 -16.31 -1.40 -18.16
C CYS A 260 -17.36 -2.12 -19.00
N GLY A 261 -18.30 -1.38 -19.58
CA GLY A 261 -19.27 -1.95 -20.50
C GLY A 261 -18.61 -2.46 -21.78
N LYS A 262 -17.84 -1.60 -22.47
CA LYS A 262 -17.15 -1.92 -23.73
C LYS A 262 -15.69 -1.47 -23.67
N ASN A 263 -14.76 -2.41 -23.83
CA ASN A 263 -13.32 -2.15 -23.74
C ASN A 263 -12.61 -2.31 -25.08
N ALA A 264 -11.87 -1.29 -25.50
CA ALA A 264 -10.87 -1.39 -26.57
C ALA A 264 -9.45 -1.07 -26.06
N GLY A 265 -9.32 -0.61 -24.81
CA GLY A 265 -8.08 -0.24 -24.14
C GLY A 265 -7.55 -1.33 -23.19
N THR A 266 -7.02 -0.93 -22.07
CA THR A 266 -6.40 -1.83 -21.08
C THR A 266 -7.16 -1.80 -19.76
N ILE A 267 -7.56 -2.95 -19.24
CA ILE A 267 -8.12 -3.14 -17.90
C ILE A 267 -7.20 -4.09 -17.14
N THR A 268 -6.57 -3.60 -16.05
CA THR A 268 -5.62 -4.41 -15.28
C THR A 268 -5.76 -4.22 -13.78
N ASN A 269 -5.53 -5.30 -13.01
CA ASN A 269 -5.57 -5.27 -11.55
C ASN A 269 -6.89 -4.71 -10.99
N CYS A 270 -8.00 -5.04 -11.64
CA CYS A 270 -9.33 -4.56 -11.29
C CYS A 270 -10.20 -5.71 -10.79
N TYR A 271 -11.20 -5.39 -9.99
CA TYR A 271 -12.16 -6.40 -9.57
C TYR A 271 -13.58 -5.86 -9.42
N ASN A 272 -14.54 -6.77 -9.49
CA ASN A 272 -15.95 -6.51 -9.23
C ASN A 272 -16.48 -7.41 -8.12
N ALA A 273 -17.20 -6.79 -7.18
CA ALA A 273 -18.00 -7.45 -6.17
C ALA A 273 -19.44 -6.88 -6.12
N GLY A 274 -19.89 -6.28 -7.22
CA GLY A 274 -21.24 -5.78 -7.43
C GLY A 274 -22.11 -6.76 -8.19
N ASN A 275 -23.41 -6.54 -8.21
CA ASN A 275 -24.41 -7.36 -8.92
C ASN A 275 -24.75 -6.78 -10.29
N LEU A 276 -24.65 -7.59 -11.31
CA LEU A 276 -24.84 -7.22 -12.72
C LEU A 276 -26.04 -7.97 -13.32
N THR A 277 -26.84 -7.25 -14.11
CA THR A 277 -27.96 -7.83 -14.84
C THR A 277 -28.05 -7.31 -16.28
N ALA A 278 -28.19 -8.19 -17.26
CA ALA A 278 -28.50 -7.85 -18.64
C ALA A 278 -29.84 -8.47 -19.06
N ILE A 279 -30.61 -7.76 -19.94
CA ILE A 279 -31.99 -8.12 -20.25
C ILE A 279 -32.34 -8.24 -21.75
N GLU A 280 -31.46 -7.88 -22.67
CA GLU A 280 -31.74 -7.93 -24.12
C GLU A 280 -31.15 -9.13 -24.85
N SER A 281 -31.72 -9.44 -26.02
CA SER A 281 -31.38 -10.64 -26.79
C SER A 281 -30.01 -10.64 -27.48
N SER A 282 -29.35 -9.51 -27.60
CA SER A 282 -27.99 -9.39 -28.18
C SER A 282 -26.95 -9.01 -27.14
N ALA A 283 -27.30 -9.01 -25.86
CA ALA A 283 -26.49 -8.50 -24.78
C ALA A 283 -25.25 -9.34 -24.50
N HIS A 284 -24.22 -8.66 -24.04
CA HIS A 284 -22.99 -9.22 -23.50
C HIS A 284 -22.83 -8.78 -22.06
N ILE A 285 -22.70 -9.72 -21.14
CA ILE A 285 -22.51 -9.38 -19.73
C ILE A 285 -21.34 -10.14 -19.12
N GLY A 286 -20.46 -9.44 -18.42
CA GLY A 286 -19.32 -10.02 -17.73
C GLY A 286 -18.98 -9.28 -16.44
N GLY A 287 -18.45 -10.00 -15.47
CA GLY A 287 -18.15 -9.43 -14.15
C GLY A 287 -17.21 -8.22 -14.21
N ILE A 288 -16.25 -8.23 -15.11
CA ILE A 288 -15.32 -7.12 -15.35
C ILE A 288 -15.74 -6.30 -16.57
N CYS A 289 -16.01 -6.94 -17.69
CA CYS A 289 -16.29 -6.27 -18.94
C CYS A 289 -17.43 -6.95 -19.70
N GLY A 290 -18.38 -6.17 -20.22
CA GLY A 290 -19.46 -6.69 -21.09
C GLY A 290 -18.91 -7.17 -22.41
N TYR A 291 -18.30 -6.28 -23.18
CA TYR A 291 -17.73 -6.57 -24.51
C TYR A 291 -16.30 -6.04 -24.63
N ASN A 292 -15.33 -6.94 -24.72
CA ASN A 292 -13.92 -6.62 -24.93
C ASN A 292 -13.60 -6.64 -26.43
N ASN A 293 -13.60 -5.46 -27.04
CA ASN A 293 -13.39 -5.27 -28.47
C ASN A 293 -11.93 -4.87 -28.75
N SER A 294 -11.05 -5.82 -28.94
CA SER A 294 -9.61 -5.64 -29.18
C SER A 294 -8.79 -5.14 -27.97
N GLY A 295 -9.41 -4.96 -26.78
CA GLY A 295 -8.75 -4.49 -25.57
C GLY A 295 -8.06 -5.60 -24.79
N THR A 296 -7.27 -5.23 -23.80
CA THR A 296 -6.61 -6.15 -22.86
C THR A 296 -7.38 -6.24 -21.56
N ILE A 297 -7.61 -7.45 -21.05
CA ILE A 297 -8.08 -7.72 -19.68
C ILE A 297 -7.07 -8.65 -19.01
N ALA A 298 -6.40 -8.16 -17.95
CA ALA A 298 -5.41 -8.97 -17.25
C ALA A 298 -5.39 -8.69 -15.74
N ASN A 299 -5.06 -9.72 -14.95
CA ASN A 299 -4.99 -9.62 -13.49
C ASN A 299 -6.30 -9.10 -12.86
N CYS A 300 -7.43 -9.55 -13.32
CA CYS A 300 -8.74 -9.09 -12.86
C CYS A 300 -9.54 -10.24 -12.24
N TYR A 301 -10.46 -9.91 -11.33
CA TYR A 301 -11.32 -10.94 -10.78
C TYR A 301 -12.75 -10.45 -10.51
N ASN A 302 -13.68 -11.40 -10.50
CA ASN A 302 -15.07 -11.15 -10.14
C ASN A 302 -15.52 -12.04 -8.97
N THR A 303 -16.13 -11.43 -7.99
CA THR A 303 -16.81 -12.10 -6.87
C THR A 303 -18.31 -11.82 -6.85
N GLY A 304 -18.75 -10.84 -7.65
CA GLY A 304 -20.14 -10.41 -7.74
C GLY A 304 -20.99 -11.34 -8.61
N THR A 305 -22.31 -11.18 -8.51
CA THR A 305 -23.27 -11.96 -9.29
C THR A 305 -23.43 -11.40 -10.70
N VAL A 306 -23.43 -12.27 -11.70
CA VAL A 306 -23.67 -11.94 -13.11
C VAL A 306 -24.91 -12.67 -13.57
N THR A 307 -25.98 -11.94 -13.90
CA THR A 307 -27.29 -12.50 -14.23
C THR A 307 -27.75 -12.05 -15.60
N ALA A 308 -28.10 -12.98 -16.44
CA ALA A 308 -28.79 -12.73 -17.71
C ALA A 308 -30.27 -13.11 -17.58
N THR A 309 -31.14 -12.17 -17.86
CA THR A 309 -32.59 -12.41 -17.90
C THR A 309 -33.09 -12.20 -19.34
N GLY A 310 -33.74 -13.20 -19.92
CA GLY A 310 -34.14 -13.18 -21.34
C GLY A 310 -33.14 -13.90 -22.25
N GLN A 311 -33.16 -13.59 -23.55
CA GLN A 311 -32.29 -14.24 -24.54
C GLN A 311 -30.97 -13.47 -24.73
N VAL A 312 -30.16 -13.39 -23.68
CA VAL A 312 -28.81 -12.76 -23.70
C VAL A 312 -27.87 -13.60 -24.54
N PHE A 313 -27.02 -12.98 -25.37
CA PHE A 313 -26.12 -13.69 -26.28
C PHE A 313 -24.97 -14.37 -25.53
N SER A 314 -24.29 -13.66 -24.62
CA SER A 314 -23.14 -14.24 -23.92
C SER A 314 -22.99 -13.70 -22.50
N VAL A 315 -22.68 -14.60 -21.57
CA VAL A 315 -22.54 -14.36 -20.15
C VAL A 315 -21.24 -14.97 -19.64
N GLY A 316 -20.36 -14.16 -19.09
CA GLY A 316 -19.10 -14.64 -18.53
C GLY A 316 -18.82 -14.12 -17.14
N GLY A 317 -18.16 -14.89 -16.34
CA GLY A 317 -17.78 -14.46 -14.99
C GLY A 317 -16.79 -13.29 -14.97
N VAL A 318 -15.95 -13.18 -16.01
CA VAL A 318 -15.02 -12.06 -16.22
C VAL A 318 -15.47 -11.19 -17.39
N CYS A 319 -15.76 -11.78 -18.54
CA CYS A 319 -16.12 -11.03 -19.74
C CYS A 319 -17.30 -11.70 -20.47
N GLY A 320 -18.26 -10.91 -20.95
CA GLY A 320 -19.38 -11.44 -21.76
C GLY A 320 -18.88 -11.97 -23.09
N CYS A 321 -18.32 -11.09 -23.91
CA CYS A 321 -17.72 -11.43 -25.21
C CYS A 321 -16.35 -10.79 -25.36
N SER A 322 -15.37 -11.52 -25.93
CA SER A 322 -14.02 -11.00 -26.17
C SER A 322 -13.50 -11.35 -27.54
N THR A 323 -12.98 -10.37 -28.29
CA THR A 323 -12.21 -10.56 -29.51
C THR A 323 -10.69 -10.56 -29.28
N ALA A 324 -10.26 -10.34 -28.06
CA ALA A 324 -8.86 -10.19 -27.66
C ALA A 324 -8.54 -11.07 -26.44
N PRO A 325 -7.25 -11.20 -26.05
CA PRO A 325 -6.85 -12.07 -24.95
C PRO A 325 -7.38 -11.63 -23.60
N ILE A 326 -7.75 -12.64 -22.76
CA ILE A 326 -8.02 -12.52 -21.34
C ILE A 326 -6.99 -13.35 -20.60
N SER A 327 -6.29 -12.75 -19.63
CA SER A 327 -5.15 -13.40 -18.97
C SER A 327 -5.08 -13.14 -17.47
N ASN A 328 -4.60 -14.15 -16.72
CA ASN A 328 -4.39 -14.03 -15.27
C ASN A 328 -5.64 -13.56 -14.52
N CYS A 329 -6.81 -14.06 -14.83
CA CYS A 329 -8.08 -13.64 -14.26
C CYS A 329 -8.76 -14.78 -13.51
N TYR A 330 -9.63 -14.47 -12.56
CA TYR A 330 -10.49 -15.48 -12.00
C TYR A 330 -11.92 -14.98 -11.70
N ASN A 331 -12.85 -15.95 -11.57
CA ASN A 331 -14.22 -15.71 -11.15
C ASN A 331 -14.65 -16.70 -10.07
N ILE A 332 -15.18 -16.20 -8.97
CA ILE A 332 -15.89 -16.98 -7.96
C ILE A 332 -17.35 -16.54 -7.79
N GLY A 333 -17.74 -15.48 -8.50
CA GLY A 333 -19.11 -14.99 -8.51
C GLY A 333 -20.05 -15.95 -9.23
N THR A 334 -21.31 -15.94 -8.85
CA THR A 334 -22.35 -16.73 -9.48
C THR A 334 -22.67 -16.18 -10.86
N VAL A 335 -22.65 -17.02 -11.88
CA VAL A 335 -22.98 -16.71 -13.27
C VAL A 335 -24.25 -17.47 -13.66
N THR A 336 -25.32 -16.76 -14.04
CA THR A 336 -26.62 -17.35 -14.35
C THR A 336 -27.25 -16.78 -15.61
N ALA A 337 -27.97 -17.61 -16.35
CA ALA A 337 -28.82 -17.20 -17.46
C ALA A 337 -30.16 -17.93 -17.40
N THR A 338 -31.24 -17.23 -17.81
CA THR A 338 -32.59 -17.82 -17.85
C THR A 338 -32.88 -18.55 -19.16
N SER A 339 -32.16 -18.26 -20.22
CA SER A 339 -32.31 -18.92 -21.54
C SER A 339 -31.28 -20.02 -21.74
N SER A 340 -31.72 -21.16 -22.28
CA SER A 340 -30.83 -22.27 -22.67
C SER A 340 -29.96 -21.97 -23.88
N ASP A 341 -30.31 -20.94 -24.67
CA ASP A 341 -29.58 -20.55 -25.88
C ASP A 341 -28.45 -19.55 -25.62
N THR A 342 -28.23 -19.17 -24.34
CA THR A 342 -27.19 -18.26 -23.93
C THR A 342 -25.84 -18.98 -23.83
N ASN A 343 -24.78 -18.38 -24.41
CA ASN A 343 -23.41 -18.84 -24.17
C ASN A 343 -22.97 -18.42 -22.78
N ILE A 344 -22.85 -19.36 -21.86
CA ILE A 344 -22.48 -19.10 -20.47
C ILE A 344 -21.14 -19.76 -20.12
N SER A 345 -20.28 -19.05 -19.41
CA SER A 345 -18.97 -19.55 -18.98
C SER A 345 -18.53 -18.93 -17.65
N GLY A 346 -17.73 -19.64 -16.90
CA GLY A 346 -17.09 -19.13 -15.70
C GLY A 346 -16.13 -17.96 -15.95
N ILE A 347 -15.55 -17.85 -17.17
CA ILE A 347 -14.62 -16.77 -17.55
C ILE A 347 -15.20 -15.88 -18.64
N CYS A 348 -15.43 -16.42 -19.84
CA CYS A 348 -15.90 -15.62 -20.97
C CYS A 348 -16.96 -16.37 -21.75
N GLY A 349 -18.17 -15.78 -21.91
CA GLY A 349 -19.30 -16.43 -22.56
C GLY A 349 -19.05 -16.75 -24.02
N TYR A 350 -18.47 -15.81 -24.77
CA TYR A 350 -18.11 -16.01 -26.17
C TYR A 350 -16.78 -15.32 -26.49
N TYR A 351 -15.85 -16.03 -27.14
CA TYR A 351 -14.53 -15.47 -27.41
C TYR A 351 -13.94 -15.92 -28.73
N PHE A 352 -13.21 -15.01 -29.39
CA PHE A 352 -12.40 -15.25 -30.59
C PHE A 352 -10.90 -15.16 -30.29
N GLY A 353 -10.53 -14.56 -29.16
CA GLY A 353 -9.16 -14.42 -28.65
C GLY A 353 -8.67 -15.68 -27.94
N SER A 354 -7.75 -15.52 -27.00
CA SER A 354 -7.26 -16.59 -26.16
C SER A 354 -7.57 -16.31 -24.68
N ILE A 355 -7.88 -17.36 -23.94
CA ILE A 355 -8.01 -17.31 -22.48
C ILE A 355 -6.83 -18.06 -21.92
N LYS A 356 -5.97 -17.39 -21.12
CA LYS A 356 -4.76 -17.98 -20.55
C LYS A 356 -4.63 -17.69 -19.07
N ASN A 357 -4.28 -18.71 -18.29
CA ASN A 357 -4.09 -18.62 -16.84
C ASN A 357 -5.30 -17.99 -16.14
N CYS A 358 -6.50 -18.45 -16.51
CA CYS A 358 -7.77 -17.98 -15.96
C CYS A 358 -8.52 -19.11 -15.29
N TYR A 359 -9.14 -18.83 -14.14
CA TYR A 359 -9.76 -19.85 -13.29
C TYR A 359 -11.14 -19.43 -12.82
N TYR A 360 -12.01 -20.39 -12.57
CA TYR A 360 -13.33 -20.12 -11.99
C TYR A 360 -13.72 -21.17 -10.96
N LEU A 361 -14.56 -20.79 -10.02
CA LEU A 361 -15.06 -21.69 -8.97
C LEU A 361 -16.02 -22.71 -9.61
N ALA A 362 -15.71 -23.98 -9.46
CA ALA A 362 -16.48 -25.11 -9.95
C ALA A 362 -16.59 -26.20 -8.86
N ASN A 363 -17.55 -27.11 -9.02
CA ASN A 363 -17.70 -28.27 -8.12
C ASN A 363 -16.58 -29.29 -8.30
N THR A 364 -16.00 -29.35 -9.50
CA THR A 364 -14.89 -30.25 -9.87
C THR A 364 -13.91 -29.49 -10.78
N GLU A 365 -12.64 -29.89 -10.72
CA GLU A 365 -11.64 -29.38 -11.65
C GLU A 365 -11.98 -29.78 -13.09
N ASP A 366 -11.78 -28.88 -14.06
CA ASP A 366 -11.97 -29.14 -15.47
C ASP A 366 -10.85 -28.50 -16.33
N GLU A 367 -10.78 -28.92 -17.61
CA GLU A 367 -9.77 -28.43 -18.56
C GLU A 367 -9.95 -26.97 -18.99
N ASN A 368 -11.11 -26.36 -18.70
CA ASN A 368 -11.44 -24.98 -19.04
C ASN A 368 -11.08 -23.99 -17.94
N GLY A 369 -10.43 -24.44 -16.85
CA GLY A 369 -9.99 -23.63 -15.72
C GLY A 369 -10.92 -23.68 -14.49
N GLY A 370 -11.86 -24.61 -14.45
CA GLY A 370 -12.66 -24.87 -13.25
C GLY A 370 -11.78 -25.38 -12.12
N LYS A 371 -11.88 -24.76 -10.94
CA LYS A 371 -11.16 -25.12 -9.71
C LYS A 371 -12.14 -25.24 -8.55
N THR A 372 -11.90 -26.20 -7.68
CA THR A 372 -12.73 -26.41 -6.50
C THR A 372 -12.50 -25.34 -5.43
N ALA A 373 -13.42 -25.22 -4.49
CA ALA A 373 -13.27 -24.33 -3.33
C ALA A 373 -12.00 -24.65 -2.52
N ASP A 374 -11.66 -25.93 -2.39
CA ASP A 374 -10.45 -26.37 -1.68
C ASP A 374 -9.18 -25.94 -2.43
N GLN A 375 -9.16 -26.00 -3.76
CA GLN A 375 -8.02 -25.54 -4.56
C GLN A 375 -7.85 -24.01 -4.48
N PHE A 376 -8.93 -23.26 -4.39
CA PHE A 376 -8.87 -21.83 -4.11
C PHE A 376 -8.34 -21.56 -2.70
N ALA A 377 -8.93 -22.20 -1.69
CA ALA A 377 -8.57 -22.00 -0.28
C ALA A 377 -7.13 -22.45 0.03
N SER A 378 -6.63 -23.51 -0.63
CA SER A 378 -5.27 -24.00 -0.44
C SER A 378 -4.16 -23.05 -0.92
N GLY A 379 -4.49 -22.03 -1.73
CA GLY A 379 -3.53 -21.15 -2.37
C GLY A 379 -3.04 -21.62 -3.74
N GLU A 380 -3.52 -22.77 -4.25
CA GLU A 380 -3.13 -23.27 -5.57
C GLU A 380 -3.41 -22.22 -6.66
N VAL A 381 -4.64 -21.68 -6.67
CA VAL A 381 -5.03 -20.69 -7.69
C VAL A 381 -4.21 -19.40 -7.57
N ALA A 382 -3.95 -18.94 -6.35
CA ALA A 382 -3.09 -17.77 -6.13
C ALA A 382 -1.66 -18.00 -6.65
N TYR A 383 -1.11 -19.18 -6.37
CA TYR A 383 0.20 -19.58 -6.90
C TYR A 383 0.21 -19.63 -8.43
N LEU A 384 -0.76 -20.29 -9.04
CA LEU A 384 -0.87 -20.41 -10.51
C LEU A 384 -0.99 -19.03 -11.18
N LEU A 385 -1.84 -18.15 -10.66
CA LEU A 385 -1.97 -16.78 -11.13
C LEU A 385 -0.67 -15.99 -10.97
N SER A 386 0.07 -16.21 -9.87
CA SER A 386 1.33 -15.51 -9.61
C SER A 386 2.44 -15.83 -10.60
N GLN A 387 2.37 -16.98 -11.28
CA GLN A 387 3.33 -17.36 -12.32
C GLN A 387 3.18 -16.50 -13.59
N GLY A 388 2.05 -15.83 -13.74
CA GLY A 388 1.76 -15.05 -14.93
C GLY A 388 1.59 -15.92 -16.19
N CYS A 389 1.49 -15.29 -17.33
CA CYS A 389 1.42 -16.00 -18.61
C CYS A 389 1.90 -15.12 -19.77
N THR A 390 2.31 -15.76 -20.86
CA THR A 390 2.63 -15.11 -22.13
C THR A 390 1.56 -15.42 -23.17
N VAL A 391 1.06 -14.40 -23.84
CA VAL A 391 0.05 -14.47 -24.88
C VAL A 391 0.66 -14.00 -26.20
N GLY A 392 0.38 -14.70 -27.30
CA GLY A 392 1.00 -14.48 -28.61
C GLY A 392 2.27 -15.31 -28.80
N GLU A 393 2.89 -15.15 -29.96
CA GLU A 393 4.12 -15.83 -30.36
C GLU A 393 5.09 -14.84 -31.02
N GLY A 394 6.39 -15.13 -30.96
CA GLY A 394 7.44 -14.31 -31.59
C GLY A 394 7.55 -12.91 -30.99
N GLU A 395 7.72 -11.91 -31.86
CA GLU A 395 7.90 -10.49 -31.46
C GLU A 395 6.59 -9.86 -30.94
N ASP A 396 5.44 -10.44 -31.23
CA ASP A 396 4.13 -9.99 -30.76
C ASP A 396 3.72 -10.62 -29.43
N ALA A 397 4.59 -11.40 -28.79
CA ALA A 397 4.32 -12.05 -27.52
C ALA A 397 4.28 -11.03 -26.37
N VAL A 398 3.16 -10.96 -25.66
CA VAL A 398 2.99 -10.09 -24.49
C VAL A 398 2.97 -10.95 -23.24
N THR A 399 3.88 -10.63 -22.29
CA THR A 399 3.94 -11.31 -20.99
C THR A 399 3.20 -10.49 -19.93
N TYR A 400 2.21 -11.13 -19.31
CA TYR A 400 1.47 -10.59 -18.18
C TYR A 400 2.06 -11.14 -16.87
N SER A 401 2.67 -10.25 -16.10
CA SER A 401 3.21 -10.61 -14.78
C SER A 401 2.07 -10.95 -13.82
N GLY A 402 2.22 -12.05 -13.13
CA GLY A 402 1.30 -12.46 -12.05
C GLY A 402 1.71 -11.99 -10.66
N SER A 403 2.80 -11.23 -10.52
CA SER A 403 3.38 -10.84 -9.24
C SER A 403 2.45 -10.04 -8.31
N VAL A 404 1.34 -9.54 -8.83
CA VAL A 404 0.29 -8.87 -8.05
C VAL A 404 -0.62 -9.85 -7.29
N TRP A 405 -0.62 -11.13 -7.69
CA TRP A 405 -1.47 -12.15 -7.08
C TRP A 405 -0.87 -12.72 -5.80
N SER A 406 -1.71 -12.87 -4.81
CA SER A 406 -1.33 -13.25 -3.45
C SER A 406 -2.55 -13.79 -2.70
N GLN A 407 -2.32 -14.37 -1.52
CA GLN A 407 -3.39 -14.84 -0.63
C GLN A 407 -2.82 -15.05 0.76
N ASN A 408 -3.46 -14.55 1.79
CA ASN A 408 -3.14 -14.91 3.16
C ASN A 408 -3.88 -16.20 3.51
N LEU A 409 -3.19 -17.34 3.42
CA LEU A 409 -3.78 -18.67 3.61
C LEU A 409 -4.39 -18.90 5.00
N ALA A 410 -4.07 -18.06 5.99
CA ALA A 410 -4.67 -18.13 7.32
C ALA A 410 -6.06 -17.47 7.41
N THR A 411 -6.37 -16.52 6.51
CA THR A 411 -7.57 -15.68 6.64
C THR A 411 -8.37 -15.52 5.35
N GLU A 412 -7.80 -15.87 4.20
CA GLU A 412 -8.41 -15.66 2.89
C GLU A 412 -8.62 -17.00 2.18
N ASN A 413 -9.81 -17.22 1.65
CA ASN A 413 -10.14 -18.43 0.89
C ASN A 413 -9.90 -18.27 -0.62
N TYR A 414 -9.57 -17.06 -1.08
CA TYR A 414 -9.43 -16.74 -2.50
C TYR A 414 -8.24 -15.80 -2.74
N PRO A 415 -7.66 -15.82 -3.97
CA PRO A 415 -6.59 -14.88 -4.33
C PRO A 415 -7.02 -13.43 -4.20
N VAL A 416 -6.09 -12.59 -3.78
CA VAL A 416 -6.25 -11.13 -3.71
C VAL A 416 -5.12 -10.43 -4.47
N LEU A 417 -5.31 -9.15 -4.79
CA LEU A 417 -4.29 -8.30 -5.37
C LEU A 417 -3.45 -7.68 -4.26
N ASN A 418 -2.11 -7.78 -4.38
CA ASN A 418 -1.14 -7.12 -3.47
C ASN A 418 -1.21 -7.55 -1.98
N GLY A 419 -1.45 -8.82 -1.72
CA GLY A 419 -1.44 -9.43 -0.38
C GLY A 419 -0.13 -10.20 -0.07
N LYS A 420 -0.26 -11.34 0.64
CA LYS A 420 0.87 -12.22 0.97
C LYS A 420 1.20 -13.16 -0.20
N THR A 421 2.46 -13.24 -0.59
CA THR A 421 2.94 -14.18 -1.60
C THR A 421 2.62 -15.62 -1.23
N VAL A 422 2.22 -16.42 -2.21
CA VAL A 422 2.01 -17.87 -2.06
C VAL A 422 3.11 -18.61 -2.81
N TYR A 423 3.74 -19.55 -2.11
CA TYR A 423 4.79 -20.42 -2.64
C TYR A 423 4.28 -21.84 -2.75
N GLN A 424 4.77 -22.59 -3.74
CA GLN A 424 4.63 -24.04 -3.75
C GLN A 424 5.84 -24.65 -3.08
N VAL A 425 5.62 -25.35 -1.97
CA VAL A 425 6.69 -25.94 -1.14
C VAL A 425 6.48 -27.44 -0.94
N ASP A 426 7.52 -28.12 -0.51
CA ASP A 426 7.40 -29.50 -0.08
C ASP A 426 6.84 -29.57 1.34
N SER A 427 5.79 -30.36 1.55
CA SER A 427 5.31 -30.79 2.87
C SER A 427 5.72 -32.23 3.10
N TYR A 428 6.46 -32.46 4.15
CA TYR A 428 7.03 -33.76 4.49
C TYR A 428 6.21 -34.46 5.57
N GLU A 429 6.01 -35.79 5.42
CA GLU A 429 5.35 -36.65 6.40
C GLU A 429 6.16 -36.78 7.69
N GLY A 430 7.48 -36.57 7.60
CA GLY A 430 8.41 -36.64 8.72
C GLY A 430 8.86 -35.26 9.21
N CYS A 431 9.64 -35.28 10.28
CA CYS A 431 10.19 -34.08 10.91
C CYS A 431 11.46 -33.59 10.21
N ILE A 432 11.91 -32.39 10.59
CA ILE A 432 13.23 -31.89 10.18
C ILE A 432 14.33 -32.89 10.58
N GLY A 433 15.19 -33.24 9.61
CA GLY A 433 16.27 -34.21 9.80
C GLY A 433 15.91 -35.63 9.34
N ASN A 434 14.66 -36.01 9.32
CA ASN A 434 14.15 -37.26 8.72
C ASN A 434 12.78 -37.00 8.07
N PRO A 435 12.77 -36.40 6.89
CA PRO A 435 11.54 -35.85 6.30
C PRO A 435 10.53 -36.89 5.80
N GLY A 436 10.92 -38.14 5.56
CA GLY A 436 10.02 -39.12 4.94
C GLY A 436 9.63 -38.71 3.51
N ASN A 437 8.41 -39.13 3.09
CA ASN A 437 7.86 -38.72 1.79
C ASN A 437 7.43 -37.26 1.81
N SER A 438 7.45 -36.61 0.65
CA SER A 438 6.95 -35.24 0.51
C SER A 438 5.80 -35.15 -0.51
N THR A 439 4.91 -34.20 -0.25
CA THR A 439 3.87 -33.75 -1.19
C THR A 439 4.04 -32.26 -1.45
N LYS A 440 3.63 -31.79 -2.63
CA LYS A 440 3.62 -30.36 -2.92
C LYS A 440 2.39 -29.71 -2.30
N VAL A 441 2.60 -28.66 -1.53
CA VAL A 441 1.53 -27.85 -0.91
C VAL A 441 1.81 -26.37 -1.13
N TYR A 442 0.86 -25.53 -0.76
CA TYR A 442 0.99 -24.06 -0.90
C TYR A 442 1.13 -23.43 0.48
N SER A 443 1.99 -22.43 0.58
CA SER A 443 2.34 -21.78 1.85
C SER A 443 2.65 -20.28 1.64
N ASN A 444 2.44 -19.47 2.67
CA ASN A 444 2.88 -18.06 2.66
C ASN A 444 4.38 -17.90 3.00
N THR A 445 5.08 -18.98 3.24
CA THR A 445 6.54 -19.01 3.40
C THR A 445 7.14 -19.91 2.34
N ASP A 446 8.35 -19.60 1.87
CA ASP A 446 9.09 -20.39 0.87
C ASP A 446 9.82 -21.60 1.47
N ALA A 447 9.54 -21.90 2.76
CA ALA A 447 10.16 -23.03 3.46
C ALA A 447 9.38 -24.32 3.25
N PRO A 448 10.09 -25.45 3.15
CA PRO A 448 9.48 -26.75 3.32
C PRO A 448 8.75 -26.85 4.67
N ILE A 449 7.60 -27.53 4.67
CA ILE A 449 6.81 -27.81 5.87
C ILE A 449 7.18 -29.20 6.36
N TYR A 450 7.41 -29.30 7.66
CA TYR A 450 7.71 -30.57 8.32
C TYR A 450 6.69 -30.80 9.43
N ALA A 451 6.44 -32.06 9.77
CA ALA A 451 5.71 -32.38 10.97
C ALA A 451 6.49 -31.87 12.20
N GLU A 452 5.78 -31.37 13.19
CA GLU A 452 6.41 -31.06 14.47
C GLU A 452 6.92 -32.34 15.15
N HIS A 453 8.03 -32.24 15.87
CA HIS A 453 8.55 -33.37 16.61
C HIS A 453 7.62 -33.68 17.79
N ASP A 454 7.05 -34.89 17.79
CA ASP A 454 6.32 -35.44 18.93
C ASP A 454 7.27 -36.31 19.76
N TYR A 455 7.81 -35.76 20.83
CA TYR A 455 8.77 -36.45 21.66
C TYR A 455 8.13 -37.34 22.72
N SER A 456 8.48 -38.64 22.70
CA SER A 456 8.15 -39.60 23.75
C SER A 456 8.84 -39.21 25.08
N SER A 457 8.45 -39.91 26.17
CA SER A 457 9.13 -39.77 27.48
C SER A 457 10.61 -40.14 27.48
N LYS A 458 11.13 -40.67 26.37
CA LYS A 458 12.58 -40.98 26.13
C LYS A 458 13.28 -39.92 25.28
N GLU A 459 12.63 -38.77 25.06
CA GLU A 459 13.13 -37.66 24.25
C GLU A 459 13.49 -38.05 22.79
N VAL A 460 12.84 -39.11 22.27
CA VAL A 460 12.94 -39.54 20.88
C VAL A 460 11.62 -39.19 20.18
N CYS A 461 11.69 -38.56 19.05
CA CYS A 461 10.52 -38.21 18.27
C CYS A 461 9.81 -39.48 17.78
N THR A 462 8.50 -39.59 18.06
CA THR A 462 7.67 -40.72 17.69
C THR A 462 7.44 -40.83 16.19
N ILE A 463 7.55 -39.69 15.47
CA ILE A 463 7.34 -39.59 14.03
C ILE A 463 8.62 -39.95 13.24
N CYS A 464 9.76 -39.39 13.61
CA CYS A 464 10.99 -39.50 12.79
C CYS A 464 12.15 -40.21 13.49
N GLY A 465 12.00 -40.58 14.76
CA GLY A 465 13.06 -41.25 15.54
C GLY A 465 14.24 -40.36 15.93
N ALA A 466 14.16 -39.06 15.61
CA ALA A 466 15.22 -38.12 15.98
C ALA A 466 15.20 -37.84 17.50
N PHE A 467 16.38 -37.66 18.07
CA PHE A 467 16.49 -37.20 19.45
C PHE A 467 16.10 -35.75 19.55
N LYS A 468 15.51 -35.31 20.66
CA LYS A 468 15.14 -33.93 20.96
C LYS A 468 16.27 -32.92 20.80
N ASN A 469 17.50 -33.43 20.95
CA ASN A 469 18.77 -32.73 20.68
C ASN A 469 19.41 -33.28 19.41
N GLY A 470 18.78 -33.05 18.25
CA GLY A 470 19.06 -33.77 16.98
C GLY A 470 20.47 -33.69 16.42
N ILE A 471 21.21 -32.61 16.67
CA ILE A 471 22.60 -32.44 16.19
C ILE A 471 23.60 -32.10 17.31
N GLY A 472 23.17 -32.09 18.57
CA GLY A 472 24.06 -31.70 19.69
C GLY A 472 24.15 -30.18 19.83
N GLU A 473 23.02 -29.51 19.73
CA GLU A 473 22.87 -28.07 19.98
C GLU A 473 21.95 -27.80 21.15
N HIS A 474 22.21 -26.72 21.86
CA HIS A 474 21.34 -26.21 22.90
C HIS A 474 21.31 -24.70 22.89
N LEU A 475 20.10 -24.16 22.80
CA LEU A 475 19.89 -22.73 22.92
C LEU A 475 19.75 -22.36 24.41
N ASP A 476 20.70 -21.59 24.92
CA ASP A 476 20.69 -21.16 26.33
C ASP A 476 20.01 -19.80 26.56
N GLY A 477 19.89 -18.99 25.52
CA GLY A 477 19.20 -17.70 25.65
C GLY A 477 19.37 -16.78 24.46
N TYR A 478 18.76 -15.61 24.63
CA TYR A 478 18.76 -14.55 23.63
C TYR A 478 19.31 -13.25 24.22
N SER A 479 19.83 -12.37 23.37
CA SER A 479 20.04 -10.96 23.69
C SER A 479 19.76 -10.07 22.48
N LEU A 480 19.64 -8.77 22.71
CA LEU A 480 19.66 -7.81 21.62
C LEU A 480 21.11 -7.47 21.28
N SER A 481 21.43 -7.45 20.00
CA SER A 481 22.62 -6.76 19.50
C SER A 481 22.27 -5.29 19.37
N LEU A 482 22.94 -4.47 20.16
CA LEU A 482 22.78 -3.04 20.15
C LEU A 482 24.11 -2.38 19.73
N ASP A 483 24.88 -3.02 18.82
CA ASP A 483 26.25 -2.62 18.42
C ASP A 483 26.29 -2.12 16.97
N GLY A 484 25.45 -1.11 16.66
CA GLY A 484 25.32 -0.53 15.33
C GLY A 484 24.07 -0.95 14.58
N ASN A 485 23.56 -2.13 14.84
CA ASN A 485 22.36 -2.67 14.21
C ASN A 485 21.41 -3.23 15.26
N ILE A 486 20.08 -3.11 15.07
CA ILE A 486 19.14 -3.90 15.86
C ILE A 486 19.27 -5.36 15.40
N GLY A 487 19.57 -6.25 16.29
CA GLY A 487 19.66 -7.66 16.00
C GLY A 487 19.27 -8.51 17.20
N VAL A 488 18.85 -9.73 16.93
CA VAL A 488 18.68 -10.76 17.96
C VAL A 488 19.89 -11.68 17.92
N ASN A 489 20.50 -11.88 19.08
CA ASN A 489 21.59 -12.83 19.26
C ASN A 489 21.04 -14.11 19.89
N PHE A 490 21.40 -15.24 19.29
CA PHE A 490 21.09 -16.59 19.76
C PHE A 490 22.35 -17.17 20.36
N PHE A 491 22.33 -17.52 21.65
CA PHE A 491 23.44 -18.11 22.37
C PHE A 491 23.34 -19.62 22.36
N MET A 492 24.17 -20.27 21.56
CA MET A 492 24.13 -21.70 21.34
C MET A 492 25.32 -22.38 22.02
N GLU A 493 25.05 -23.41 22.81
CA GLU A 493 26.05 -24.43 23.12
C GLU A 493 26.06 -25.46 21.97
N LEU A 494 27.21 -25.76 21.39
CA LEU A 494 27.35 -26.67 20.24
C LEU A 494 28.22 -27.84 20.57
N ASP A 495 27.84 -29.03 20.12
CA ASP A 495 28.68 -30.22 20.17
C ASP A 495 29.92 -30.08 19.27
N LYS A 496 30.99 -30.82 19.62
CA LYS A 496 32.24 -30.82 18.86
C LYS A 496 32.05 -31.23 17.40
N SER A 497 31.08 -32.09 17.10
CA SER A 497 30.76 -32.52 15.73
C SER A 497 30.20 -31.38 14.89
N VAL A 498 29.37 -30.53 15.47
CA VAL A 498 28.82 -29.33 14.80
C VAL A 498 29.93 -28.29 14.59
N ILE A 499 30.79 -28.10 15.61
CA ILE A 499 31.91 -27.15 15.54
C ILE A 499 32.95 -27.59 14.50
N ALA A 500 33.17 -28.90 14.33
CA ALA A 500 34.12 -29.47 13.39
C ALA A 500 33.61 -29.51 11.93
N ASP A 501 32.34 -29.27 11.69
CA ASP A 501 31.78 -29.21 10.35
C ASP A 501 31.98 -27.80 9.76
N GLU A 502 32.96 -27.66 8.86
CA GLU A 502 33.29 -26.39 8.19
C GLU A 502 32.15 -25.79 7.38
N ASN A 503 31.14 -26.60 7.04
CA ASN A 503 29.94 -26.16 6.31
C ASN A 503 28.76 -25.90 7.22
N ALA A 504 28.88 -26.09 8.53
CA ALA A 504 27.81 -25.82 9.47
C ALA A 504 27.52 -24.33 9.57
N TYR A 505 26.24 -23.98 9.56
CA TYR A 505 25.78 -22.60 9.66
C TYR A 505 24.47 -22.49 10.37
N MET A 506 24.23 -21.34 10.99
CA MET A 506 22.91 -20.88 11.43
C MET A 506 22.20 -20.22 10.25
N LYS A 507 21.04 -20.73 9.88
CA LYS A 507 20.16 -20.13 8.88
C LYS A 507 19.08 -19.34 9.59
N PHE A 508 19.01 -18.05 9.28
CA PHE A 508 17.93 -17.19 9.69
C PHE A 508 16.96 -16.98 8.56
N ARG A 509 15.68 -16.91 8.92
CA ARG A 509 14.63 -16.41 8.05
C ARG A 509 14.05 -15.17 8.69
N LEU A 510 14.15 -14.07 7.96
CA LEU A 510 13.71 -12.76 8.40
C LEU A 510 12.22 -12.54 8.09
N PRO A 511 11.58 -11.60 8.81
CA PRO A 511 10.16 -11.26 8.61
C PRO A 511 9.79 -10.88 7.17
N ASN A 512 10.72 -10.26 6.44
CA ASN A 512 10.53 -9.87 5.03
C ASN A 512 10.70 -11.02 4.03
N GLY A 513 10.83 -12.26 4.50
CA GLY A 513 11.03 -13.46 3.69
C GLY A 513 12.46 -13.69 3.21
N LYS A 514 13.40 -12.76 3.45
CA LYS A 514 14.82 -12.96 3.17
C LYS A 514 15.43 -13.99 4.13
N THR A 515 16.48 -14.64 3.68
CA THR A 515 17.29 -15.53 4.53
C THR A 515 18.69 -14.98 4.64
N SER A 516 19.28 -15.11 5.84
CA SER A 516 20.69 -14.88 6.06
C SER A 516 21.33 -16.12 6.69
N VAL A 517 22.62 -16.27 6.55
CA VAL A 517 23.37 -17.37 7.12
C VAL A 517 24.62 -16.85 7.82
N VAL A 518 24.97 -17.49 8.94
CA VAL A 518 26.22 -17.25 9.68
C VAL A 518 26.89 -18.60 9.84
N LEU A 519 28.10 -18.75 9.30
CA LEU A 519 28.87 -19.98 9.49
C LEU A 519 29.19 -20.16 10.98
N VAL A 520 29.18 -21.40 11.45
CA VAL A 520 29.58 -21.73 12.85
C VAL A 520 30.99 -21.24 13.14
N GLY A 521 31.90 -21.35 12.14
CA GLY A 521 33.27 -20.85 12.25
C GLY A 521 33.41 -19.33 12.37
N ASP A 522 32.40 -18.57 11.88
CA ASP A 522 32.38 -17.11 11.93
C ASP A 522 31.57 -16.57 13.13
N ALA A 523 30.89 -17.46 13.86
CA ALA A 523 30.11 -17.08 15.01
C ALA A 523 31.00 -16.50 16.14
N LYS A 524 30.57 -15.40 16.71
CA LYS A 524 31.25 -14.78 17.86
C LYS A 524 31.20 -15.73 19.06
N GLN A 525 32.36 -16.06 19.63
CA GLN A 525 32.41 -16.90 20.83
C GLN A 525 32.43 -16.05 22.10
N GLN A 526 31.65 -16.45 23.08
CA GLN A 526 31.61 -15.83 24.41
C GLN A 526 31.63 -16.89 25.49
N THR A 527 32.58 -16.78 26.44
CA THR A 527 32.69 -17.72 27.55
C THR A 527 32.11 -17.06 28.83
N VAL A 528 31.14 -17.71 29.43
CA VAL A 528 30.49 -17.26 30.67
C VAL A 528 30.41 -18.43 31.64
N GLY A 529 30.96 -18.27 32.83
CA GLY A 529 30.88 -19.30 33.87
C GLY A 529 31.59 -20.62 33.49
N GLY A 530 32.52 -20.60 32.51
CA GLY A 530 33.22 -21.78 32.02
C GLY A 530 32.57 -22.47 30.81
N THR A 531 31.38 -22.02 30.38
CA THR A 531 30.71 -22.50 29.18
C THR A 531 30.99 -21.55 28.03
N THR A 532 31.34 -22.09 26.86
CA THR A 532 31.55 -21.32 25.62
C THR A 532 30.29 -21.37 24.77
N TYR A 533 29.78 -20.21 24.48
CA TYR A 533 28.62 -19.99 23.63
C TYR A 533 29.03 -19.49 22.24
N TYR A 534 28.42 -20.03 21.23
CA TYR A 534 28.46 -19.51 19.86
C TYR A 534 27.29 -18.57 19.67
N VAL A 535 27.58 -17.30 19.39
CA VAL A 535 26.60 -16.24 19.29
C VAL A 535 26.33 -15.96 17.83
N PHE A 536 25.12 -16.26 17.41
CA PHE A 536 24.64 -16.01 16.07
C PHE A 536 23.71 -14.81 16.08
N SER A 537 24.03 -13.78 15.30
CA SER A 537 23.27 -12.53 15.27
C SER A 537 22.45 -12.45 13.99
N CYS A 538 21.18 -12.12 14.13
CA CYS A 538 20.28 -11.78 13.02
C CYS A 538 19.87 -10.32 13.12
N GLU A 539 20.21 -9.55 12.10
CA GLU A 539 19.85 -8.13 12.03
C GLU A 539 18.40 -7.96 11.54
N VAL A 540 17.67 -7.03 12.15
CA VAL A 540 16.29 -6.68 11.78
C VAL A 540 16.12 -5.18 11.65
N ALA A 541 15.24 -4.76 10.74
CA ALA A 541 14.85 -3.38 10.63
C ALA A 541 13.92 -2.96 11.78
N ALA A 542 13.92 -1.68 12.19
CA ALA A 542 13.06 -1.22 13.28
C ALA A 542 11.58 -1.49 13.04
N LYS A 543 11.10 -1.29 11.81
CA LYS A 543 9.72 -1.60 11.42
C LYS A 543 9.35 -3.08 11.55
N GLU A 544 10.35 -3.97 11.65
CA GLU A 544 10.21 -5.43 11.69
C GLU A 544 10.50 -6.00 13.09
N MET A 545 10.75 -5.16 14.11
CA MET A 545 11.11 -5.63 15.45
C MET A 545 10.04 -6.51 16.12
N ASN A 546 8.78 -6.33 15.76
CA ASN A 546 7.66 -7.10 16.30
C ASN A 546 7.39 -8.40 15.52
N GLU A 547 8.23 -8.72 14.55
CA GLU A 547 8.03 -9.88 13.68
C GLU A 547 8.98 -11.02 14.07
N THR A 548 8.49 -12.25 13.98
CA THR A 548 9.24 -13.43 14.41
C THR A 548 10.35 -13.77 13.40
N ILE A 549 11.56 -13.96 13.92
CA ILE A 549 12.71 -14.51 13.20
C ILE A 549 12.76 -16.00 13.49
N THR A 550 12.94 -16.82 12.46
CA THR A 550 13.26 -18.24 12.64
C THR A 550 14.77 -18.46 12.46
N ALA A 551 15.36 -19.25 13.35
CA ALA A 551 16.77 -19.62 13.32
C ALA A 551 16.93 -21.13 13.39
N GLN A 552 17.82 -21.70 12.58
CA GLN A 552 18.07 -23.14 12.54
C GLN A 552 19.53 -23.41 12.22
N ILE A 553 20.21 -24.23 13.02
CA ILE A 553 21.54 -24.74 12.67
C ILE A 553 21.41 -25.85 11.63
N ILE A 554 22.23 -25.79 10.60
CA ILE A 554 22.29 -26.75 9.52
C ILE A 554 23.73 -27.20 9.40
N THR A 555 23.96 -28.52 9.44
CA THR A 555 25.23 -29.16 9.19
C THR A 555 25.27 -29.79 7.81
N SER A 556 26.42 -30.35 7.40
CA SER A 556 26.54 -31.01 6.11
C SER A 556 25.56 -32.16 5.90
N ASP A 557 25.10 -32.81 6.97
CA ASP A 557 24.26 -34.02 6.93
C ASP A 557 22.92 -33.92 7.68
N LYS A 558 22.73 -32.89 8.52
CA LYS A 558 21.56 -32.77 9.40
C LYS A 558 21.08 -31.33 9.55
N LYS A 559 19.86 -31.19 10.08
CA LYS A 559 19.27 -29.94 10.48
C LYS A 559 18.89 -30.03 11.95
N GLY A 560 19.19 -28.98 12.69
CA GLY A 560 18.83 -28.84 14.09
C GLY A 560 17.42 -28.31 14.30
N GLU A 561 17.11 -27.95 15.56
CA GLU A 561 15.82 -27.36 15.92
C GLU A 561 15.60 -26.01 15.25
N VAL A 562 14.33 -25.67 15.01
CA VAL A 562 13.92 -24.33 14.58
C VAL A 562 13.56 -23.52 15.79
N TYR A 563 14.30 -22.45 16.00
CA TYR A 563 14.07 -21.50 17.08
C TYR A 563 13.36 -20.28 16.55
N GLU A 564 12.39 -19.80 17.27
CA GLU A 564 11.60 -18.64 16.91
C GLU A 564 11.73 -17.57 17.99
N TYR A 565 12.06 -16.34 17.61
CA TYR A 565 12.19 -15.23 18.54
C TYR A 565 12.11 -13.88 17.81
N SER A 566 11.68 -12.84 18.53
CA SER A 566 11.66 -11.48 17.99
C SER A 566 12.38 -10.50 18.91
N VAL A 567 12.66 -9.30 18.41
CA VAL A 567 13.14 -8.19 19.23
C VAL A 567 12.10 -7.82 20.29
N ALA A 568 10.83 -7.83 19.92
CA ALA A 568 9.72 -7.53 20.82
C ALA A 568 9.62 -8.53 21.99
N ASP A 569 9.87 -9.83 21.76
CA ASP A 569 9.88 -10.85 22.81
C ASP A 569 10.94 -10.54 23.87
N TYR A 570 12.13 -10.11 23.45
CA TYR A 570 13.18 -9.74 24.37
C TYR A 570 12.86 -8.44 25.15
N ILE A 571 12.30 -7.45 24.46
CA ILE A 571 11.82 -6.21 25.11
C ILE A 571 10.75 -6.55 26.15
N GLN A 572 9.80 -7.43 25.80
CA GLN A 572 8.75 -7.85 26.72
C GLN A 572 9.34 -8.62 27.92
N TYR A 573 10.32 -9.47 27.68
CA TYR A 573 11.03 -10.14 28.79
C TYR A 573 11.65 -9.15 29.77
N ILE A 574 12.30 -8.07 29.30
CA ILE A 574 12.87 -7.03 30.16
C ILE A 574 11.77 -6.31 30.94
N ARG A 575 10.65 -5.98 30.30
CA ARG A 575 9.50 -5.32 30.93
C ARG A 575 8.85 -6.16 32.02
N ASP A 576 8.77 -7.47 31.81
CA ASP A 576 8.16 -8.41 32.76
C ASP A 576 9.10 -8.70 33.95
N ASN A 577 10.39 -8.41 33.83
CA ASN A 577 11.40 -8.64 34.85
C ASN A 577 12.14 -7.35 35.27
N PRO A 578 11.44 -6.25 35.61
CA PRO A 578 12.06 -4.94 35.78
C PRO A 578 13.05 -4.90 36.95
N THR A 579 12.98 -5.83 37.90
CA THR A 579 13.92 -5.93 39.01
C THR A 579 15.26 -6.58 38.64
N GLU A 580 15.36 -7.20 37.49
CA GLU A 580 16.57 -7.82 36.97
C GLU A 580 17.42 -6.84 36.14
N PHE A 581 16.85 -5.70 35.75
CA PHE A 581 17.46 -4.69 34.89
C PHE A 581 17.46 -3.32 35.55
N ASP A 582 18.45 -2.49 35.25
CA ASP A 582 18.49 -1.11 35.73
C ASP A 582 17.53 -0.18 34.94
N GLU A 583 17.28 1.01 35.48
CA GLU A 583 16.38 2.00 34.90
C GLU A 583 16.84 2.45 33.48
N LYS A 584 18.15 2.51 33.22
CA LYS A 584 18.69 2.89 31.94
C LYS A 584 18.36 1.84 30.86
N THR A 585 18.47 0.56 31.22
CA THR A 585 18.09 -0.56 30.34
C THR A 585 16.60 -0.52 30.00
N LEU A 586 15.74 -0.30 31.01
CA LEU A 586 14.29 -0.18 30.85
C LEU A 586 13.93 1.02 29.97
N SER A 587 14.58 2.17 30.18
CA SER A 587 14.38 3.37 29.38
C SER A 587 14.78 3.13 27.91
N LEU A 588 15.94 2.51 27.68
CA LEU A 588 16.44 2.22 26.33
C LEU A 588 15.50 1.30 25.55
N VAL A 589 15.09 0.18 26.15
CA VAL A 589 14.22 -0.77 25.42
C VAL A 589 12.81 -0.21 25.18
N ASN A 590 12.32 0.65 26.09
CA ASN A 590 11.04 1.34 25.88
C ASN A 590 11.11 2.36 24.74
N ALA A 591 12.18 3.16 24.68
CA ALA A 591 12.40 4.12 23.62
C ALA A 591 12.62 3.41 22.27
N MET A 592 13.36 2.29 22.26
CA MET A 592 13.58 1.47 21.09
C MET A 592 12.28 0.86 20.57
N ALA A 593 11.43 0.31 21.46
CA ALA A 593 10.13 -0.23 21.07
C ALA A 593 9.24 0.85 20.46
N GLY A 594 9.14 2.01 21.13
CA GLY A 594 8.37 3.14 20.61
C GLY A 594 8.86 3.56 19.22
N TYR A 595 10.16 3.64 19.03
CA TYR A 595 10.73 3.95 17.73
C TYR A 595 10.37 2.91 16.66
N GLY A 596 10.38 1.62 16.98
CA GLY A 596 9.92 0.55 16.10
C GLY A 596 8.46 0.68 15.70
N ASP A 597 7.59 0.99 16.66
CA ASP A 597 6.15 1.17 16.41
C ASP A 597 5.89 2.35 15.47
N TYR A 598 6.55 3.50 15.67
CA TYR A 598 6.42 4.67 14.79
C TYR A 598 7.07 4.42 13.42
N ALA A 599 8.16 3.66 13.35
CA ALA A 599 8.74 3.25 12.08
C ALA A 599 7.78 2.33 11.30
N LYS A 600 7.21 1.32 11.96
CA LYS A 600 6.22 0.42 11.35
C LYS A 600 5.00 1.18 10.84
N ALA A 601 4.42 2.05 11.67
CA ALA A 601 3.27 2.86 11.30
C ALA A 601 3.58 3.77 10.11
N TYR A 602 4.70 4.49 10.15
CA TYR A 602 5.10 5.35 9.04
C TYR A 602 5.23 4.60 7.71
N PHE A 603 5.91 3.44 7.71
CA PHE A 603 6.12 2.65 6.50
C PHE A 603 4.87 1.98 5.97
N ASN A 604 3.89 1.74 6.83
CA ASN A 604 2.58 1.22 6.43
C ASN A 604 1.59 2.32 6.00
N ASN A 605 2.02 3.60 5.98
CA ASN A 605 1.16 4.76 5.80
C ASN A 605 0.03 4.84 6.84
N GLU A 606 0.30 4.38 8.05
CA GLU A 606 -0.56 4.49 9.21
C GLU A 606 -0.19 5.74 10.01
N ASN A 607 -1.15 6.32 10.73
CA ASN A 607 -0.89 7.42 11.64
C ASN A 607 -0.99 6.90 13.08
N LEU A 608 0.12 6.90 13.79
CA LEU A 608 0.17 6.60 15.20
C LEU A 608 0.30 7.92 15.96
N ASP A 609 -0.63 8.18 16.88
CA ASP A 609 -0.65 9.41 17.67
C ASP A 609 0.62 9.52 18.54
N ALA A 610 1.15 10.75 18.66
CA ALA A 610 2.29 11.02 19.50
C ALA A 610 1.95 10.73 20.99
N ASN A 611 2.91 10.18 21.72
CA ASN A 611 2.79 10.05 23.17
C ASN A 611 3.23 11.34 23.87
N THR A 612 2.98 11.45 25.18
CA THR A 612 3.26 12.66 25.96
C THR A 612 4.75 13.04 26.01
N GLU A 613 5.67 12.09 25.88
CA GLU A 613 7.11 12.36 25.84
C GLU A 613 7.50 13.03 24.53
N MET A 614 6.87 12.62 23.45
CA MET A 614 7.09 13.19 22.11
C MET A 614 6.53 14.60 21.96
N ASP A 615 5.54 14.99 22.77
CA ASP A 615 5.00 16.36 22.76
C ASP A 615 6.05 17.40 23.19
N ALA A 616 7.01 17.01 24.02
CA ALA A 616 8.13 17.85 24.42
C ALA A 616 9.21 18.00 23.34
N VAL A 617 9.22 17.15 22.33
CA VAL A 617 10.21 17.16 21.25
C VAL A 617 9.73 18.07 20.12
N THR A 618 10.35 19.24 20.02
CA THR A 618 10.00 20.27 19.04
C THR A 618 11.21 20.61 18.15
N ALA A 619 11.02 21.45 17.15
CA ALA A 619 12.15 21.96 16.37
C ALA A 619 13.15 22.71 17.26
N ASP A 620 12.67 23.48 18.25
CA ASP A 620 13.56 24.21 19.18
C ASP A 620 14.43 23.27 20.01
N THR A 621 13.92 22.09 20.38
CA THR A 621 14.67 21.04 21.09
C THR A 621 15.89 20.58 20.30
N LEU A 622 15.77 20.53 18.95
CA LEU A 622 16.81 20.06 18.05
C LEU A 622 17.55 21.21 17.31
N ALA A 623 17.31 22.46 17.67
CA ALA A 623 17.87 23.62 16.94
C ALA A 623 19.41 23.64 16.91
N SER A 624 20.07 23.06 17.90
CA SER A 624 21.53 22.91 17.95
C SER A 624 22.11 21.98 16.90
N PHE A 625 21.26 21.13 16.31
CA PHE A 625 21.64 20.19 15.26
C PHE A 625 21.46 20.74 13.85
N ASP A 626 21.06 22.02 13.67
CA ASP A 626 20.91 22.56 12.32
C ASP A 626 22.21 22.42 11.50
N LYS A 627 22.04 22.02 10.24
CA LYS A 627 23.16 21.76 9.35
C LYS A 627 24.04 22.99 9.18
N GLN A 628 25.32 22.77 9.05
CA GLN A 628 26.28 23.81 8.70
C GLN A 628 26.97 23.47 7.38
N ILE A 629 27.05 24.42 6.48
CA ILE A 629 27.76 24.29 5.21
C ILE A 629 28.81 25.40 5.17
N SER A 630 30.06 25.03 4.99
CA SER A 630 31.19 25.99 4.90
C SER A 630 32.02 25.73 3.64
N GLY A 631 32.52 26.78 3.02
CA GLY A 631 33.23 26.73 1.75
C GLY A 631 32.32 26.58 0.53
N ASP A 632 32.93 26.57 -0.64
CA ASP A 632 32.20 26.51 -1.92
C ASP A 632 32.28 25.09 -2.52
N LEU A 633 31.15 24.65 -3.04
CA LEU A 633 31.07 23.42 -3.82
C LEU A 633 31.85 23.61 -5.15
N PRO A 634 32.41 22.52 -5.68
CA PRO A 634 33.02 22.56 -7.02
C PRO A 634 32.01 23.05 -8.06
N GLU A 635 32.54 23.72 -9.11
CA GLU A 635 31.71 24.24 -10.19
C GLU A 635 30.88 23.12 -10.84
N GLY A 636 29.61 23.40 -11.11
CA GLY A 636 28.66 22.44 -11.68
C GLY A 636 28.06 21.44 -10.66
N ILE A 637 28.40 21.57 -9.38
CA ILE A 637 27.84 20.73 -8.32
C ILE A 637 27.00 21.59 -7.37
N THR A 638 25.80 21.11 -7.07
CA THR A 638 24.88 21.74 -6.11
C THR A 638 24.47 20.72 -5.04
N TYR A 639 24.59 21.10 -3.78
CA TYR A 639 24.05 20.29 -2.69
C TYR A 639 22.52 20.30 -2.77
N TYR A 640 21.95 19.11 -2.79
CA TYR A 640 20.53 18.93 -3.01
C TYR A 640 19.76 18.67 -1.72
N GLY A 641 20.36 17.97 -0.79
CA GLY A 641 19.77 17.65 0.51
C GLY A 641 20.35 16.38 1.10
N SER A 642 19.77 15.96 2.22
CA SER A 642 20.15 14.71 2.89
C SER A 642 18.95 13.87 3.24
N SER A 643 19.18 12.57 3.38
CA SER A 643 18.19 11.60 3.85
C SER A 643 18.79 10.68 4.89
N LEU A 644 17.93 10.05 5.66
CA LEU A 644 18.29 8.87 6.44
C LEU A 644 17.81 7.62 5.71
N LEU A 645 18.71 6.65 5.60
CA LEU A 645 18.39 5.28 5.24
C LEU A 645 18.22 4.51 6.54
N LEU A 646 17.01 4.06 6.76
CA LEU A 646 16.62 3.36 7.97
C LEU A 646 16.44 1.86 7.65
N GLU A 647 17.56 1.17 7.31
CA GLU A 647 17.64 -0.29 7.07
C GLU A 647 18.11 -1.02 8.34
N SER A 648 18.69 -2.19 8.32
CA SER A 648 19.27 -2.80 9.53
C SER A 648 20.36 -1.95 10.21
N ASN A 649 20.85 -0.90 9.54
CA ASN A 649 21.70 0.15 10.13
C ASN A 649 21.30 1.55 9.68
N THR A 650 21.59 2.62 10.46
CA THR A 650 21.37 3.99 10.03
C THR A 650 22.47 4.44 9.09
N THR A 651 22.08 4.81 7.89
CA THR A 651 22.98 5.46 6.94
C THR A 651 22.44 6.85 6.66
N MET A 652 23.31 7.83 6.79
CA MET A 652 23.03 9.19 6.35
C MET A 652 23.52 9.36 4.92
N ARG A 653 22.63 9.79 4.04
CA ARG A 653 22.94 10.01 2.61
C ARG A 653 22.82 11.47 2.25
N HIS A 654 23.86 12.02 1.65
CA HIS A 654 23.90 13.38 1.11
C HIS A 654 23.79 13.34 -0.41
N TYR A 655 22.86 14.10 -0.96
CA TYR A 655 22.63 14.17 -2.41
C TYR A 655 23.20 15.46 -3.02
N PHE A 656 23.79 15.30 -4.19
CA PHE A 656 24.35 16.37 -5.00
C PHE A 656 23.82 16.28 -6.42
N LYS A 657 23.34 17.39 -6.93
CA LYS A 657 23.00 17.51 -8.35
C LYS A 657 24.24 17.95 -9.10
N VAL A 658 24.60 17.20 -10.12
CA VAL A 658 25.76 17.44 -10.98
C VAL A 658 25.27 17.91 -12.34
N ALA A 659 25.78 19.05 -12.81
CA ALA A 659 25.45 19.57 -14.13
C ALA A 659 26.05 18.69 -15.23
N GLU A 660 25.38 18.62 -16.37
CA GLU A 660 25.83 17.82 -17.51
C GLU A 660 27.23 18.29 -17.97
N GLY A 661 28.15 17.35 -18.15
CA GLY A 661 29.54 17.62 -18.54
C GLY A 661 30.51 17.95 -17.41
N THR A 662 30.05 17.99 -16.15
CA THR A 662 30.93 18.21 -14.99
C THR A 662 31.77 16.95 -14.71
N ASP A 663 33.07 17.08 -14.64
CA ASP A 663 33.98 15.99 -14.25
C ASP A 663 33.95 15.79 -12.74
N VAL A 664 33.51 14.61 -12.35
CA VAL A 664 33.41 14.16 -10.93
C VAL A 664 34.42 13.07 -10.57
N SER A 665 35.35 12.74 -11.47
CA SER A 665 36.27 11.62 -11.30
C SER A 665 37.23 11.76 -10.10
N ALA A 666 37.50 12.99 -9.66
CA ALA A 666 38.31 13.30 -8.48
C ALA A 666 37.51 13.32 -7.17
N LEU A 667 36.18 13.08 -7.19
CA LEU A 667 35.32 13.18 -6.05
C LEU A 667 34.83 11.77 -5.61
N SER A 668 34.80 11.54 -4.31
CA SER A 668 34.45 10.24 -3.73
C SER A 668 32.95 10.15 -3.45
N PHE A 669 32.15 9.88 -4.50
CA PHE A 669 30.74 9.56 -4.33
C PHE A 669 30.53 8.06 -4.07
N SER A 670 29.54 7.74 -3.23
CA SER A 670 29.13 6.35 -2.96
C SER A 670 28.33 5.75 -4.12
N GLY A 671 27.69 6.60 -4.94
CA GLY A 671 26.95 6.17 -6.11
C GLY A 671 26.22 7.33 -6.80
N SER A 672 25.46 7.00 -7.85
CA SER A 672 24.69 7.97 -8.62
C SER A 672 23.42 7.38 -9.23
N LYS A 673 22.43 8.25 -9.50
CA LYS A 673 21.24 7.94 -10.29
C LYS A 673 20.92 9.15 -11.19
N GLY A 674 21.14 8.99 -12.50
CA GLY A 674 21.05 10.12 -13.45
C GLY A 674 22.11 11.19 -13.11
N ASN A 675 21.68 12.44 -13.00
CA ASN A 675 22.54 13.57 -12.63
C ASN A 675 22.60 13.83 -11.10
N TYR A 676 22.10 12.92 -10.30
CA TYR A 676 22.18 12.98 -8.84
C TYR A 676 23.21 11.98 -8.34
N TYR A 677 24.19 12.48 -7.61
CA TYR A 677 25.25 11.73 -6.96
C TYR A 677 25.04 11.78 -5.46
N TYR A 678 25.48 10.76 -4.74
CA TYR A 678 25.32 10.73 -3.29
C TYR A 678 26.55 10.21 -2.57
N ILE A 679 26.69 10.64 -1.32
CA ILE A 679 27.68 10.16 -0.36
C ILE A 679 26.94 9.55 0.81
N ASP A 680 27.28 8.30 1.14
CA ASP A 680 26.74 7.58 2.28
C ASP A 680 27.72 7.61 3.46
N ILE A 681 27.16 7.84 4.65
CA ILE A 681 27.82 7.65 5.93
C ILE A 681 27.07 6.53 6.64
N PRO A 682 27.51 5.27 6.52
CA PRO A 682 26.83 4.11 7.07
C PRO A 682 27.16 3.91 8.56
N ASN A 683 26.45 2.97 9.18
CA ASN A 683 26.73 2.43 10.53
C ASN A 683 26.72 3.50 11.64
N ILE A 684 25.80 4.43 11.58
CA ILE A 684 25.59 5.42 12.65
C ILE A 684 24.77 4.76 13.76
N SER A 685 25.35 4.60 14.90
CA SER A 685 24.74 3.98 16.07
C SER A 685 23.76 4.93 16.80
N ALA A 686 22.82 4.35 17.58
CA ALA A 686 21.77 5.12 18.23
C ALA A 686 22.33 6.27 19.10
N GLU A 687 23.33 6.01 19.91
CA GLU A 687 23.99 7.01 20.78
C GLU A 687 24.85 8.02 20.00
N LYS A 688 24.99 7.84 18.68
CA LYS A 688 25.73 8.76 17.79
C LYS A 688 24.83 9.48 16.80
N LEU A 689 23.52 9.32 16.86
CA LEU A 689 22.60 9.99 15.95
C LEU A 689 22.68 11.52 16.05
N GLY A 690 23.03 12.07 17.22
CA GLY A 690 23.34 13.49 17.41
C GLY A 690 24.75 13.91 17.02
N THR A 691 25.68 12.97 16.81
CA THR A 691 27.08 13.29 16.49
C THR A 691 27.20 13.85 15.08
N ILE A 692 27.74 15.08 14.98
CA ILE A 692 27.95 15.75 13.70
C ILE A 692 29.04 15.02 12.92
N GLN A 693 28.73 14.66 11.68
CA GLN A 693 29.65 14.11 10.70
C GLN A 693 29.99 15.18 9.66
N ASN A 694 31.23 15.22 9.21
CA ASN A 694 31.71 16.15 8.23
C ASN A 694 31.92 15.46 6.88
N VAL A 695 31.21 15.91 5.86
CA VAL A 695 31.40 15.45 4.49
C VAL A 695 32.07 16.54 3.68
N ALA A 696 33.23 16.23 3.13
CA ALA A 696 33.99 17.15 2.29
C ALA A 696 33.76 16.85 0.80
N ILE A 697 33.43 17.89 0.02
CA ILE A 697 33.38 17.84 -1.44
C ILE A 697 34.16 19.05 -1.98
N GLY A 698 35.34 18.78 -2.52
CA GLY A 698 36.28 19.86 -2.88
C GLY A 698 36.63 20.70 -1.65
N ASN A 699 36.36 22.00 -1.72
CA ASN A 699 36.59 22.94 -0.61
C ASN A 699 35.34 23.13 0.28
N CYS A 700 34.25 22.50 -0.05
CA CYS A 700 33.02 22.58 0.74
C CYS A 700 32.99 21.48 1.80
N THR A 701 32.61 21.84 3.00
CA THR A 701 32.33 20.90 4.11
C THR A 701 30.88 21.03 4.54
N ILE A 702 30.19 19.91 4.55
CA ILE A 702 28.83 19.79 5.07
C ILE A 702 28.90 19.08 6.41
N SER A 703 28.53 19.80 7.46
CA SER A 703 28.45 19.28 8.83
C SER A 703 27.00 18.94 9.12
N TYR A 704 26.71 17.67 9.38
CA TYR A 704 25.36 17.13 9.46
C TYR A 704 25.30 15.91 10.37
N SER A 705 24.15 15.68 10.98
CA SER A 705 23.88 14.45 11.76
C SER A 705 22.48 13.92 11.43
N PRO A 706 22.13 12.70 11.79
CA PRO A 706 20.74 12.26 11.76
C PRO A 706 19.77 13.19 12.50
N MET A 707 20.21 13.82 13.61
CA MET A 707 19.39 14.82 14.32
C MET A 707 19.25 16.14 13.52
N SER A 708 20.17 16.47 12.64
CA SER A 708 19.98 17.57 11.67
C SER A 708 18.83 17.29 10.71
N TYR A 709 18.67 16.03 10.30
CA TYR A 709 17.50 15.60 9.52
C TYR A 709 16.23 15.75 10.34
N ALA A 710 16.22 15.27 11.59
CA ALA A 710 15.07 15.37 12.49
C ALA A 710 14.66 16.84 12.71
N TYR A 711 15.64 17.73 12.91
CA TYR A 711 15.42 19.18 13.01
C TYR A 711 14.72 19.74 11.76
N ALA A 712 15.22 19.40 10.59
CA ALA A 712 14.65 19.87 9.33
C ALA A 712 13.19 19.37 9.13
N VAL A 713 12.89 18.11 9.50
CA VAL A 713 11.55 17.55 9.48
C VAL A 713 10.59 18.29 10.42
N LEU A 714 11.01 18.55 11.66
CA LEU A 714 10.18 19.24 12.65
C LEU A 714 10.00 20.73 12.34
N SER A 715 10.97 21.35 11.70
CA SER A 715 10.91 22.76 11.27
C SER A 715 10.03 22.99 10.05
N SER A 716 9.76 21.93 9.26
CA SER A 716 8.94 22.01 8.05
C SER A 716 7.46 22.01 8.36
N LYS A 717 6.71 22.96 7.77
CA LYS A 717 5.24 23.04 7.91
C LYS A 717 4.52 21.98 7.08
N ASN A 718 5.17 21.42 6.07
CA ASN A 718 4.55 20.54 5.06
C ASN A 718 4.89 19.07 5.26
N THR A 719 5.53 18.72 6.37
CA THR A 719 5.87 17.33 6.69
C THR A 719 4.69 16.63 7.37
N SER A 720 4.42 15.37 6.98
CA SER A 720 3.36 14.57 7.60
C SER A 720 3.58 14.36 9.10
N GLU A 721 2.51 14.31 9.87
CA GLU A 721 2.59 14.04 11.31
C GLU A 721 3.24 12.67 11.59
N SER A 722 2.99 11.66 10.77
CA SER A 722 3.64 10.35 10.89
C SER A 722 5.16 10.43 10.77
N LEU A 723 5.71 11.25 9.85
CA LEU A 723 7.15 11.46 9.76
C LEU A 723 7.68 12.29 10.94
N LYS A 724 6.95 13.29 11.39
CA LYS A 724 7.32 14.05 12.60
C LYS A 724 7.37 13.14 13.82
N ASN A 725 6.39 12.27 13.98
CA ASN A 725 6.35 11.31 15.09
C ASN A 725 7.51 10.31 14.99
N LEU A 726 7.84 9.82 13.79
CA LEU A 726 9.00 8.96 13.58
C LEU A 726 10.32 9.63 13.99
N VAL A 727 10.57 10.87 13.61
CA VAL A 727 11.83 11.55 14.00
C VAL A 727 11.86 11.98 15.47
N LYS A 728 10.71 12.25 16.07
CA LYS A 728 10.62 12.48 17.53
C LYS A 728 10.95 11.21 18.31
N SER A 729 10.41 10.06 17.91
CA SER A 729 10.72 8.77 18.52
C SER A 729 12.18 8.37 18.31
N LEU A 730 12.76 8.69 17.15
CA LEU A 730 14.18 8.49 16.89
C LEU A 730 15.07 9.32 17.83
N TYR A 731 14.69 10.58 18.11
CA TYR A 731 15.38 11.43 19.06
C TYR A 731 15.29 10.87 20.50
N LEU A 732 14.10 10.44 20.94
CA LEU A 732 13.96 9.82 22.25
C LEU A 732 14.78 8.55 22.39
N TYR A 733 14.88 7.78 21.34
CA TYR A 733 15.71 6.57 21.30
C TYR A 733 17.21 6.93 21.38
N GLU A 734 17.67 7.96 20.68
CA GLU A 734 19.04 8.47 20.78
C GLU A 734 19.37 8.89 22.21
N GLN A 735 18.51 9.69 22.85
CA GLN A 735 18.71 10.16 24.23
C GLN A 735 18.78 8.99 25.24
N ALA A 736 17.93 7.98 25.06
CA ALA A 736 17.96 6.79 25.90
C ALA A 736 19.23 5.96 25.68
N ALA A 737 19.70 5.85 24.43
CA ALA A 737 20.93 5.13 24.09
C ALA A 737 22.18 5.84 24.61
N GLU A 738 22.23 7.17 24.54
CA GLU A 738 23.31 7.98 25.12
C GLU A 738 23.34 7.85 26.66
N ALA A 739 22.18 7.94 27.31
CA ALA A 739 22.05 7.78 28.75
C ALA A 739 22.43 6.37 29.22
N TYR A 740 22.15 5.34 28.47
CA TYR A 740 22.52 3.95 28.75
C TYR A 740 24.03 3.74 28.70
N LYS A 741 24.72 4.38 27.74
CA LYS A 741 26.16 4.25 27.55
C LYS A 741 26.99 4.98 28.60
N ASN A 742 26.50 6.13 29.09
CA ASN A 742 27.16 6.97 30.10
C ASN A 742 26.76 6.56 31.54
#